data_ae88add7728810c57479ed6b51335420
#
_entry.id   ae88add7728810c57479ed6b51335420
#
_cell.length_a   1.000
_cell.length_b   1.000
_cell.length_c   1.000
_cell.angle_alpha   90.00
_cell.angle_beta   90.00
_cell.angle_gamma   90.00
#
_symmetry.space_group_name_H-M   'P 1'
#
loop_
_entity.id
_entity.type
_entity.pdbx_description
1 polymer ?
#
loop_
_entity_poly.entity_id
_entity_poly.type
_entity_poly.pdbx_seq_one_letter_code
_entity_poly.pdbx_strand_id
1 'polypeptide(L)'
;MEPTTVPPSSAGGSPALTDLLHAAVTAVGGVERAGQVTMAEAVKAAVDGQSHLLVQAGTGTGKSLGYLVPALAHGERVVVATATLALQRQLVERDLPRTVEALRPLLRREPQYAMLKGRSNYLCLHRLHEGVPQDEDDGLFDPFEAAAPTSKLGQDLLRLRDWADETETGDRDGLTPGVSDRAWSQVSVTSRECLGATKCAYGAECFAEAARERAKLADVVVTNHALLAIDAIEGAPVLPGHEVLIIDEAHELVSRVTGVATGELSPIGVNRAVKRAAKLVNEKAADALLSAGEGFERVMELALPGRLEEIPEDLGYVLAALRDACRQVITALGDTRDKSVQDEDAVRKQALASVEHVHEVSERLLLGSEYDVVWCERHDRFGASLRVAPLTVSGLLREKLFTERSVVLTSATLKLGGDFNGVAASLGLAPEGTEGEDVPPWQGIDVGSPFDYRKQGILYVARHLNQPGRDANREDMLDELAELIEAAGGRTLGLFSSMRGAQAAAEALRGRLDHPVLLQGEETLGELIRTFSQDARTCLFGTLSLWQGVDVPGVNCQLVVMDRIPFPRPDDPLMSARQKSVEEHGGNGFMAVAATHAALLMAQGAGRLIRASGDRGVVAVLDPRLATARYGGFLRSSMPEFWYTTDRNQVRKSLAAIDAAAKG
;
A
#
# COMPACT_ATOMS: atom_id res chain seq x y z
N MET A 1 8.19 60.52 35.33
CA MET A 1 7.75 59.17 35.06
C MET A 1 8.53 58.72 33.87
N GLU A 2 9.62 58.00 34.10
CA GLU A 2 10.45 57.41 33.07
C GLU A 2 9.83 56.10 32.56
N PRO A 3 9.92 55.78 31.30
CA PRO A 3 9.42 54.50 30.78
C PRO A 3 10.42 53.39 31.11
N THR A 4 9.96 52.40 31.83
CA THR A 4 10.68 51.18 32.18
C THR A 4 10.97 50.39 30.87
N THR A 5 12.21 50.39 30.44
CA THR A 5 12.72 49.53 29.38
C THR A 5 12.77 48.09 29.89
N VAL A 6 11.97 47.21 29.29
CA VAL A 6 12.09 45.76 29.43
C VAL A 6 13.34 45.33 28.65
N PRO A 7 14.30 44.62 29.26
CA PRO A 7 15.48 44.16 28.56
C PRO A 7 15.11 43.07 27.57
N PRO A 8 15.74 43.00 26.40
CA PRO A 8 15.51 41.91 25.46
C PRO A 8 16.05 40.60 26.05
N SER A 9 15.20 39.61 26.16
CA SER A 9 15.57 38.23 26.51
C SER A 9 16.55 37.68 25.49
N SER A 10 17.82 37.70 25.83
CA SER A 10 18.89 37.04 25.10
C SER A 10 19.05 35.61 25.64
N ALA A 11 18.38 34.67 25.06
CA ALA A 11 18.78 33.27 25.10
C ALA A 11 18.32 32.61 23.78
N GLY A 12 19.24 32.52 22.81
CA GLY A 12 19.05 31.84 21.56
C GLY A 12 19.11 30.30 21.72
N GLY A 13 18.23 29.73 22.53
CA GLY A 13 17.99 28.29 22.58
C GLY A 13 16.99 27.90 21.49
N SER A 14 17.17 26.72 20.87
CA SER A 14 16.12 26.13 20.04
C SER A 14 14.83 26.01 20.84
N PRO A 15 13.65 26.26 20.22
CA PRO A 15 12.36 26.14 20.90
C PRO A 15 12.17 24.73 21.47
N ALA A 16 11.52 24.61 22.62
CA ALA A 16 11.23 23.29 23.18
C ALA A 16 10.28 22.52 22.26
N LEU A 17 10.48 21.21 22.13
CA LEU A 17 9.65 20.35 21.27
C LEU A 17 8.17 20.42 21.67
N THR A 18 7.89 20.53 22.97
CA THR A 18 6.54 20.67 23.52
C THR A 18 5.84 21.94 23.04
N ASP A 19 6.55 23.05 22.92
CA ASP A 19 5.99 24.32 22.44
C ASP A 19 5.66 24.25 20.95
N LEU A 20 6.54 23.59 20.18
CA LEU A 20 6.31 23.33 18.75
C LEU A 20 5.10 22.43 18.54
N LEU A 21 5.01 21.34 19.32
CA LEU A 21 3.90 20.39 19.22
C LEU A 21 2.58 21.07 19.60
N HIS A 22 2.57 21.85 20.68
CA HIS A 22 1.39 22.60 21.10
C HIS A 22 0.90 23.58 20.03
N ALA A 23 1.81 24.33 19.42
CA ALA A 23 1.48 25.24 18.31
C ALA A 23 0.88 24.49 17.11
N ALA A 24 1.48 23.36 16.70
CA ALA A 24 1.02 22.54 15.58
C ALA A 24 -0.36 21.93 15.85
N VAL A 25 -0.58 21.37 17.04
CA VAL A 25 -1.88 20.78 17.44
C VAL A 25 -2.99 21.83 17.46
N THR A 26 -2.70 23.01 17.98
CA THR A 26 -3.65 24.13 18.00
C THR A 26 -4.02 24.59 16.59
N ALA A 27 -3.05 24.68 15.68
CA ALA A 27 -3.27 25.10 14.28
C ALA A 27 -4.17 24.15 13.48
N VAL A 28 -4.15 22.85 13.78
CA VAL A 28 -5.07 21.89 13.15
C VAL A 28 -6.43 21.79 13.88
N GLY A 29 -6.64 22.59 14.94
CA GLY A 29 -7.88 22.57 15.72
C GLY A 29 -8.00 21.34 16.63
N GLY A 30 -6.88 20.71 16.99
CA GLY A 30 -6.81 19.51 17.81
C GLY A 30 -6.65 19.82 19.31
N VAL A 31 -6.60 18.74 20.09
CA VAL A 31 -6.24 18.77 21.52
C VAL A 31 -5.02 17.88 21.70
N GLU A 32 -4.02 18.37 22.39
CA GLU A 32 -2.80 17.65 22.71
C GLU A 32 -3.10 16.39 23.51
N ARG A 33 -2.42 15.30 23.21
CA ARG A 33 -2.60 13.99 23.82
C ARG A 33 -1.28 13.46 24.34
N ALA A 34 -1.28 12.87 25.52
CA ALA A 34 -0.06 12.34 26.15
C ALA A 34 0.74 11.39 25.24
N GLY A 35 0.05 10.46 24.55
CA GLY A 35 0.69 9.55 23.59
C GLY A 35 1.33 10.26 22.39
N GLN A 36 0.79 11.40 21.97
CA GLN A 36 1.37 12.21 20.89
C GLN A 36 2.65 12.91 21.34
N VAL A 37 2.67 13.44 22.58
CA VAL A 37 3.87 14.04 23.18
C VAL A 37 4.97 12.99 23.33
N THR A 38 4.65 11.85 23.95
CA THR A 38 5.59 10.73 24.09
C THR A 38 6.16 10.27 22.74
N MET A 39 5.32 10.19 21.70
CA MET A 39 5.77 9.86 20.35
C MET A 39 6.75 10.91 19.80
N ALA A 40 6.41 12.19 19.91
CA ALA A 40 7.26 13.26 19.39
C ALA A 40 8.63 13.31 20.08
N GLU A 41 8.66 13.13 21.41
CA GLU A 41 9.89 13.04 22.20
C GLU A 41 10.75 11.82 21.80
N ALA A 42 10.13 10.65 21.62
CA ALA A 42 10.82 9.44 21.22
C ALA A 42 11.36 9.54 19.79
N VAL A 43 10.59 10.11 18.85
CA VAL A 43 11.06 10.37 17.47
C VAL A 43 12.26 11.31 17.49
N LYS A 44 12.19 12.42 18.25
CA LYS A 44 13.33 13.33 18.37
C LYS A 44 14.55 12.63 18.96
N ALA A 45 14.38 11.85 20.02
CA ALA A 45 15.48 11.13 20.66
C ALA A 45 16.13 10.09 19.71
N ALA A 46 15.33 9.37 18.92
CA ALA A 46 15.84 8.41 17.94
C ALA A 46 16.62 9.11 16.81
N VAL A 47 16.13 10.24 16.33
CA VAL A 47 16.78 11.03 15.28
C VAL A 47 18.09 11.62 15.80
N ASP A 48 18.09 12.27 16.97
CA ASP A 48 19.28 12.86 17.59
C ASP A 48 20.33 11.78 17.94
N GLY A 49 19.88 10.60 18.36
CA GLY A 49 20.72 9.44 18.73
C GLY A 49 21.14 8.56 17.57
N GLN A 50 20.74 8.87 16.33
CA GLN A 50 21.00 8.06 15.13
C GLN A 50 20.62 6.57 15.32
N SER A 51 19.47 6.32 15.95
CA SER A 51 18.95 4.97 16.22
C SER A 51 17.61 4.75 15.50
N HIS A 52 17.13 3.51 15.49
CA HIS A 52 15.83 3.19 14.90
C HIS A 52 14.74 3.11 15.96
N LEU A 53 13.51 3.45 15.57
CA LEU A 53 12.37 3.49 16.47
C LEU A 53 11.15 2.82 15.84
N LEU A 54 10.54 1.88 16.56
CA LEU A 54 9.25 1.29 16.23
C LEU A 54 8.18 1.87 17.15
N VAL A 55 7.20 2.58 16.60
CA VAL A 55 6.14 3.24 17.38
C VAL A 55 4.80 2.59 17.09
N GLN A 56 4.22 1.92 18.06
CA GLN A 56 2.80 1.61 18.01
C GLN A 56 2.01 2.79 18.53
N ALA A 57 1.19 3.37 17.68
CA ALA A 57 0.30 4.47 18.01
C ALA A 57 -1.11 4.15 17.54
N GLY A 58 -2.02 3.92 18.46
CA GLY A 58 -3.42 3.61 18.16
C GLY A 58 -4.12 4.70 17.35
N THR A 59 -5.26 4.36 16.77
CA THR A 59 -6.10 5.34 16.06
C THR A 59 -6.44 6.53 16.96
N GLY A 60 -6.48 7.73 16.38
CA GLY A 60 -6.79 8.93 17.12
C GLY A 60 -5.65 9.53 17.96
N THR A 61 -4.48 8.90 18.05
CA THR A 61 -3.32 9.45 18.82
C THR A 61 -2.79 10.75 18.23
N GLY A 62 -3.00 11.02 16.94
CA GLY A 62 -2.42 12.16 16.24
C GLY A 62 -1.00 11.86 15.73
N LYS A 63 -0.78 10.64 15.26
CA LYS A 63 0.50 10.12 14.74
C LYS A 63 1.23 11.12 13.84
N SER A 64 0.51 11.70 12.86
CA SER A 64 1.12 12.58 11.86
C SER A 64 1.88 13.74 12.48
N LEU A 65 1.29 14.47 13.42
CA LEU A 65 1.97 15.56 14.12
C LEU A 65 3.08 15.05 15.05
N GLY A 66 2.90 13.86 15.65
CA GLY A 66 3.90 13.23 16.51
C GLY A 66 5.24 12.97 15.81
N TYR A 67 5.24 12.73 14.49
CA TYR A 67 6.48 12.60 13.72
C TYR A 67 6.81 13.83 12.85
N LEU A 68 5.81 14.58 12.35
CA LEU A 68 6.07 15.76 11.50
C LEU A 68 6.73 16.90 12.26
N VAL A 69 6.31 17.16 13.51
CA VAL A 69 6.88 18.25 14.29
C VAL A 69 8.37 18.07 14.56
N PRO A 70 8.86 16.91 15.08
CA PRO A 70 10.29 16.69 15.19
C PRO A 70 11.00 16.67 13.84
N ALA A 71 10.38 16.15 12.77
CA ALA A 71 10.95 16.15 11.42
C ALA A 71 11.18 17.58 10.89
N LEU A 72 10.20 18.48 11.03
CA LEU A 72 10.31 19.87 10.62
C LEU A 72 11.30 20.67 11.49
N ALA A 73 11.47 20.28 12.76
CA ALA A 73 12.40 20.92 13.69
C ALA A 73 13.84 20.45 13.51
N HIS A 74 14.07 19.27 12.93
CA HIS A 74 15.40 18.64 12.83
C HIS A 74 16.42 19.48 12.05
N GLY A 75 16.01 20.06 10.93
CA GLY A 75 16.87 20.95 10.12
C GLY A 75 17.57 20.28 8.96
N GLU A 76 17.71 18.97 8.98
CA GLU A 76 18.19 18.16 7.85
C GLU A 76 17.01 17.51 7.12
N ARG A 77 17.28 16.94 5.93
CA ARG A 77 16.19 16.38 5.11
C ARG A 77 15.62 15.11 5.71
N VAL A 78 14.29 15.08 5.81
CA VAL A 78 13.50 13.93 6.24
C VAL A 78 12.63 13.45 5.09
N VAL A 79 12.64 12.13 4.83
CA VAL A 79 11.68 11.48 3.93
C VAL A 79 10.58 10.83 4.76
N VAL A 80 9.32 11.09 4.41
CA VAL A 80 8.14 10.48 5.02
C VAL A 80 7.47 9.60 3.97
N ALA A 81 7.51 8.28 4.15
CA ALA A 81 6.87 7.30 3.29
C ALA A 81 5.55 6.81 3.90
N THR A 82 4.46 6.86 3.13
CA THR A 82 3.13 6.41 3.56
C THR A 82 2.64 5.22 2.75
N ALA A 83 1.68 4.46 3.28
CA ALA A 83 1.16 3.28 2.58
C ALA A 83 0.26 3.63 1.39
N THR A 84 -0.47 4.75 1.42
CA THR A 84 -1.50 5.09 0.44
C THR A 84 -1.37 6.52 -0.09
N LEU A 85 -1.85 6.73 -1.33
CA LEU A 85 -1.92 8.06 -1.94
C LEU A 85 -2.85 9.01 -1.17
N ALA A 86 -3.91 8.49 -0.56
CA ALA A 86 -4.82 9.29 0.26
C ALA A 86 -4.13 9.88 1.49
N LEU A 87 -3.29 9.10 2.19
CA LEU A 87 -2.48 9.59 3.31
C LEU A 87 -1.43 10.60 2.86
N GLN A 88 -0.78 10.36 1.71
CA GLN A 88 0.13 11.35 1.11
C GLN A 88 -0.55 12.70 0.90
N ARG A 89 -1.73 12.68 0.24
CA ARG A 89 -2.51 13.89 -0.02
C ARG A 89 -2.91 14.59 1.29
N GLN A 90 -3.41 13.85 2.26
CA GLN A 90 -3.76 14.41 3.56
C GLN A 90 -2.58 15.14 4.22
N LEU A 91 -1.39 14.52 4.21
CA LEU A 91 -0.18 15.14 4.78
C LEU A 91 0.19 16.43 4.04
N VAL A 92 0.20 16.41 2.70
CA VAL A 92 0.71 17.53 1.90
C VAL A 92 -0.30 18.66 1.74
N GLU A 93 -1.59 18.36 1.61
CA GLU A 93 -2.63 19.37 1.36
C GLU A 93 -3.24 19.94 2.65
N ARG A 94 -3.17 19.20 3.77
CA ARG A 94 -3.84 19.61 5.01
C ARG A 94 -2.89 19.76 6.20
N ASP A 95 -2.12 18.71 6.52
CA ASP A 95 -1.40 18.65 7.78
C ASP A 95 -0.10 19.47 7.73
N LEU A 96 0.72 19.34 6.70
CA LEU A 96 1.98 20.09 6.53
C LEU A 96 1.77 21.59 6.38
N PRO A 97 0.85 22.11 5.52
CA PRO A 97 0.66 23.55 5.37
C PRO A 97 0.36 24.23 6.69
N ARG A 98 -0.59 23.69 7.46
CA ARG A 98 -0.99 24.24 8.77
C ARG A 98 0.12 24.15 9.81
N THR A 99 0.85 23.03 9.81
CA THR A 99 1.96 22.80 10.74
C THR A 99 3.11 23.74 10.44
N VAL A 100 3.52 23.91 9.18
CA VAL A 100 4.60 24.82 8.77
C VAL A 100 4.26 26.26 9.12
N GLU A 101 3.02 26.72 8.83
CA GLU A 101 2.58 28.05 9.17
C GLU A 101 2.66 28.32 10.68
N ALA A 102 2.24 27.36 11.51
CA ALA A 102 2.30 27.47 12.97
C ALA A 102 3.73 27.46 13.51
N LEU A 103 4.63 26.69 12.92
CA LEU A 103 6.01 26.52 13.38
C LEU A 103 6.97 27.60 12.86
N ARG A 104 6.66 28.25 11.73
CA ARG A 104 7.51 29.28 11.10
C ARG A 104 8.02 30.35 12.08
N PRO A 105 7.17 30.98 12.92
CA PRO A 105 7.63 32.01 13.85
C PRO A 105 8.52 31.44 14.98
N LEU A 106 8.32 30.18 15.38
CA LEU A 106 9.06 29.51 16.43
C LEU A 106 10.44 29.02 15.93
N LEU A 107 10.48 28.41 14.74
CA LEU A 107 11.71 27.91 14.13
C LEU A 107 12.59 29.01 13.53
N ARG A 108 12.07 30.23 13.37
CA ARG A 108 12.75 31.36 12.70
C ARG A 108 13.21 31.05 11.27
N ARG A 109 12.60 30.06 10.65
CA ARG A 109 12.74 29.64 9.26
C ARG A 109 11.41 29.10 8.75
N GLU A 110 11.24 29.04 7.45
CA GLU A 110 10.09 28.43 6.81
C GLU A 110 10.49 27.07 6.22
N PRO A 111 10.18 25.96 6.94
CA PRO A 111 10.48 24.64 6.41
C PRO A 111 9.75 24.39 5.09
N GLN A 112 10.50 23.88 4.11
CA GLN A 112 9.94 23.54 2.80
C GLN A 112 9.53 22.08 2.78
N TYR A 113 8.43 21.76 2.12
CA TYR A 113 7.98 20.40 1.92
C TYR A 113 7.58 20.14 0.47
N ALA A 114 7.71 18.90 0.02
CA ALA A 114 7.32 18.49 -1.32
C ALA A 114 6.74 17.08 -1.33
N MET A 115 5.83 16.81 -2.27
CA MET A 115 5.37 15.47 -2.58
C MET A 115 6.15 14.92 -3.77
N LEU A 116 6.61 13.67 -3.66
CA LEU A 116 7.25 12.95 -4.75
C LEU A 116 6.61 11.59 -4.95
N LYS A 117 6.13 11.34 -6.15
CA LYS A 117 5.52 10.07 -6.58
C LYS A 117 6.34 9.44 -7.72
N GLY A 118 6.09 8.17 -8.01
CA GLY A 118 6.64 7.52 -9.19
C GLY A 118 6.16 8.20 -10.49
N ARG A 119 6.99 8.16 -11.55
CA ARG A 119 6.70 8.85 -12.83
C ARG A 119 5.35 8.51 -13.42
N SER A 120 4.89 7.28 -13.27
CA SER A 120 3.57 6.83 -13.74
C SER A 120 2.38 7.54 -13.09
N ASN A 121 2.60 8.32 -12.03
CA ASN A 121 1.58 9.15 -11.40
C ASN A 121 1.50 10.57 -11.97
N TYR A 122 2.39 10.93 -12.88
CA TYR A 122 2.40 12.25 -13.54
C TYR A 122 2.05 12.12 -15.01
N LEU A 123 1.33 13.13 -15.52
CA LEU A 123 1.07 13.28 -16.95
C LEU A 123 2.38 13.45 -17.72
N CYS A 124 2.55 12.69 -18.76
CA CYS A 124 3.70 12.80 -19.66
C CYS A 124 3.33 13.62 -20.90
N LEU A 125 3.83 14.85 -20.99
CA LEU A 125 3.57 15.75 -22.12
C LEU A 125 4.05 15.16 -23.45
N HIS A 126 5.18 14.45 -23.45
CA HIS A 126 5.66 13.76 -24.64
C HIS A 126 4.63 12.74 -25.17
N ARG A 127 4.08 11.88 -24.30
CA ARG A 127 3.03 10.93 -24.72
C ARG A 127 1.71 11.61 -25.11
N LEU A 128 1.39 12.72 -24.46
CA LEU A 128 0.18 13.45 -24.75
C LEU A 128 0.20 14.09 -26.16
N HIS A 129 1.35 14.60 -26.59
CA HIS A 129 1.48 15.33 -27.85
C HIS A 129 1.96 14.46 -29.02
N GLU A 130 2.91 13.54 -28.78
CA GLU A 130 3.47 12.67 -29.81
C GLU A 130 2.70 11.35 -29.98
N GLY A 131 1.77 11.08 -29.05
CA GLY A 131 0.98 9.84 -29.05
C GLY A 131 1.71 8.64 -28.45
N VAL A 132 1.01 7.53 -28.36
CA VAL A 132 1.59 6.22 -28.01
C VAL A 132 1.97 5.54 -29.31
N PRO A 133 3.20 5.00 -29.45
CA PRO A 133 3.51 4.11 -30.57
C PRO A 133 2.48 2.97 -30.59
N GLN A 134 1.77 2.82 -31.70
CA GLN A 134 0.66 1.88 -31.81
C GLN A 134 1.15 0.43 -31.68
N ASP A 135 0.62 -0.29 -30.68
CA ASP A 135 0.51 -1.75 -30.75
C ASP A 135 -0.68 -2.05 -31.68
N GLU A 136 -0.46 -2.51 -32.89
CA GLU A 136 -1.45 -2.75 -33.97
C GLU A 136 -2.58 -3.75 -33.59
N ASP A 137 -2.58 -4.29 -32.38
CA ASP A 137 -3.54 -5.29 -31.89
C ASP A 137 -4.64 -4.70 -30.98
N ASP A 138 -4.58 -3.42 -30.60
CA ASP A 138 -5.67 -2.76 -29.86
C ASP A 138 -6.77 -2.21 -30.79
N GLY A 139 -6.87 -2.79 -31.98
CA GLY A 139 -7.86 -2.45 -32.99
C GLY A 139 -7.36 -1.36 -33.95
N LEU A 140 -7.70 -1.50 -35.20
CA LEU A 140 -7.40 -0.78 -36.44
C LEU A 140 -7.37 0.76 -36.40
N PHE A 141 -7.09 1.42 -35.27
CA PHE A 141 -7.35 2.84 -35.09
C PHE A 141 -6.32 3.53 -34.20
N ASP A 142 -5.83 4.67 -34.62
CA ASP A 142 -5.10 5.65 -33.79
C ASP A 142 -5.91 5.92 -32.51
N PRO A 143 -5.34 5.80 -31.30
CA PRO A 143 -6.08 6.11 -30.07
C PRO A 143 -6.70 7.51 -30.06
N PHE A 144 -6.10 8.47 -30.77
CA PHE A 144 -6.62 9.83 -30.92
C PHE A 144 -7.52 10.00 -32.15
N GLU A 145 -7.35 9.24 -33.24
CA GLU A 145 -8.26 9.25 -34.41
C GLU A 145 -9.40 8.23 -34.29
N ALA A 146 -9.22 7.18 -33.51
CA ALA A 146 -10.16 6.06 -33.45
C ALA A 146 -10.89 5.87 -32.15
N ALA A 147 -10.54 6.53 -31.07
CA ALA A 147 -11.50 6.77 -30.01
C ALA A 147 -12.54 7.74 -30.57
N ALA A 148 -13.59 7.19 -31.26
CA ALA A 148 -14.72 8.03 -31.58
C ALA A 148 -15.02 8.90 -30.36
N PRO A 149 -15.23 10.23 -30.47
CA PRO A 149 -15.52 11.11 -29.33
C PRO A 149 -16.68 10.62 -28.44
N THR A 150 -17.40 9.63 -28.93
CA THR A 150 -18.52 8.93 -28.28
C THR A 150 -18.09 7.76 -27.40
N SER A 151 -16.83 7.22 -27.49
CA SER A 151 -16.39 6.17 -26.57
C SER A 151 -15.93 6.77 -25.24
N LYS A 152 -16.13 6.03 -24.12
CA LYS A 152 -15.66 6.46 -22.80
C LYS A 152 -14.16 6.73 -22.76
N LEU A 153 -13.36 5.91 -23.44
CA LEU A 153 -11.91 6.10 -23.56
C LEU A 153 -11.58 7.39 -24.29
N GLY A 154 -12.24 7.69 -25.42
CA GLY A 154 -12.02 8.93 -26.16
C GLY A 154 -12.39 10.17 -25.35
N GLN A 155 -13.50 10.12 -24.61
CA GLN A 155 -13.89 11.20 -23.70
C GLN A 155 -12.87 11.41 -22.58
N ASP A 156 -12.34 10.32 -21.99
CA ASP A 156 -11.30 10.39 -20.98
C ASP A 156 -10.00 11.01 -21.54
N LEU A 157 -9.60 10.67 -22.77
CA LEU A 157 -8.40 11.22 -23.42
C LEU A 157 -8.55 12.70 -23.77
N LEU A 158 -9.71 13.14 -24.26
CA LEU A 158 -10.00 14.55 -24.50
C LEU A 158 -9.93 15.35 -23.20
N ARG A 159 -10.52 14.85 -22.13
CA ARG A 159 -10.44 15.48 -20.80
C ARG A 159 -9.00 15.57 -20.29
N LEU A 160 -8.18 14.56 -20.50
CA LEU A 160 -6.76 14.59 -20.12
C LEU A 160 -5.97 15.66 -20.88
N ARG A 161 -6.33 15.90 -22.15
CA ARG A 161 -5.74 16.95 -22.98
C ARG A 161 -6.10 18.34 -22.47
N ASP A 162 -7.40 18.58 -22.22
CA ASP A 162 -7.86 19.84 -21.66
C ASP A 162 -7.27 20.11 -20.28
N TRP A 163 -7.22 19.08 -19.44
CA TRP A 163 -6.63 19.18 -18.08
C TRP A 163 -5.12 19.42 -18.10
N ALA A 164 -4.39 19.00 -19.14
CA ALA A 164 -2.96 19.25 -19.25
C ALA A 164 -2.61 20.74 -19.29
N ASP A 165 -3.50 21.56 -19.89
CA ASP A 165 -3.34 23.01 -19.98
C ASP A 165 -3.71 23.74 -18.66
N GLU A 166 -4.47 23.08 -17.78
CA GLU A 166 -4.96 23.66 -16.53
C GLU A 166 -4.13 23.26 -15.30
N THR A 167 -3.47 22.08 -15.36
CA THR A 167 -2.79 21.52 -14.19
C THR A 167 -1.41 22.14 -13.97
N GLU A 168 -1.11 22.54 -12.73
CA GLU A 168 0.22 22.99 -12.33
C GLU A 168 1.17 21.84 -11.98
N THR A 169 0.63 20.68 -11.62
CA THR A 169 1.42 19.56 -11.08
C THR A 169 1.45 18.34 -11.99
N GLY A 170 0.49 18.19 -12.88
CA GLY A 170 0.30 17.00 -13.69
C GLY A 170 0.07 15.71 -12.88
N ASP A 171 -0.20 15.81 -11.57
CA ASP A 171 -0.43 14.67 -10.68
C ASP A 171 -1.82 14.10 -10.90
N ARG A 172 -1.89 12.81 -11.24
CA ARG A 172 -3.12 12.07 -11.49
C ARG A 172 -4.21 12.30 -10.44
N ASP A 173 -3.83 12.41 -9.18
CA ASP A 173 -4.77 12.59 -8.09
C ASP A 173 -5.44 13.97 -8.08
N GLY A 174 -4.88 14.95 -8.79
CA GLY A 174 -5.49 16.27 -9.01
C GLY A 174 -6.62 16.25 -10.05
N LEU A 175 -6.73 15.20 -10.85
CA LEU A 175 -7.78 15.07 -11.87
C LEU A 175 -9.11 14.64 -11.25
N THR A 176 -10.10 15.54 -11.23
CA THR A 176 -11.43 15.28 -10.68
C THR A 176 -12.53 15.62 -11.70
N PRO A 177 -13.44 14.69 -12.02
CA PRO A 177 -13.43 13.27 -11.69
C PRO A 177 -12.26 12.53 -12.33
N GLY A 178 -11.80 11.41 -11.75
CA GLY A 178 -10.70 10.61 -12.29
C GLY A 178 -11.03 9.98 -13.65
N VAL A 179 -10.00 9.44 -14.32
CA VAL A 179 -10.15 8.67 -15.58
C VAL A 179 -9.81 7.20 -15.33
N SER A 180 -10.16 6.33 -16.28
CA SER A 180 -9.83 4.91 -16.24
C SER A 180 -8.30 4.70 -16.27
N ASP A 181 -7.82 3.58 -15.65
CA ASP A 181 -6.40 3.21 -15.71
C ASP A 181 -5.92 3.03 -17.16
N ARG A 182 -6.81 2.53 -18.03
CA ARG A 182 -6.53 2.39 -19.47
C ARG A 182 -6.28 3.75 -20.15
N ALA A 183 -7.07 4.76 -19.83
CA ALA A 183 -6.86 6.11 -20.36
C ALA A 183 -5.58 6.73 -19.81
N TRP A 184 -5.36 6.59 -18.50
CA TRP A 184 -4.16 7.13 -17.86
C TRP A 184 -2.86 6.52 -18.39
N SER A 185 -2.84 5.21 -18.66
CA SER A 185 -1.66 4.51 -19.21
C SER A 185 -1.24 5.02 -20.61
N GLN A 186 -2.14 5.66 -21.36
CA GLN A 186 -1.83 6.26 -22.65
C GLN A 186 -1.00 7.54 -22.51
N VAL A 187 -1.15 8.26 -21.41
CA VAL A 187 -0.51 9.58 -21.19
C VAL A 187 0.51 9.58 -20.05
N SER A 188 0.90 8.42 -19.54
CA SER A 188 1.90 8.27 -18.49
C SER A 188 3.03 7.33 -18.90
N VAL A 189 4.18 7.42 -18.22
CA VAL A 189 5.36 6.57 -18.47
C VAL A 189 5.95 6.06 -17.17
N THR A 190 6.57 4.88 -17.23
CA THR A 190 7.41 4.36 -16.16
C THR A 190 8.80 5.03 -16.18
N SER A 191 9.60 4.84 -15.11
CA SER A 191 10.99 5.32 -15.08
C SER A 191 11.83 4.72 -16.21
N ARG A 192 11.61 3.46 -16.55
CA ARG A 192 12.35 2.73 -17.61
C ARG A 192 12.00 3.23 -19.01
N GLU A 193 10.76 3.64 -19.26
CA GLU A 193 10.29 4.16 -20.55
C GLU A 193 10.61 5.65 -20.77
N CYS A 194 10.86 6.40 -19.71
CA CYS A 194 11.09 7.84 -19.79
C CYS A 194 12.43 8.17 -20.44
N LEU A 195 12.45 9.13 -21.37
CA LEU A 195 13.66 9.62 -22.03
C LEU A 195 14.63 10.35 -21.09
N GLY A 196 14.11 10.89 -19.98
CA GLY A 196 14.83 11.76 -19.05
C GLY A 196 14.82 13.21 -19.53
N ALA A 197 15.05 14.16 -18.59
CA ALA A 197 14.92 15.59 -18.83
C ALA A 197 15.78 16.12 -19.98
N THR A 198 17.00 15.57 -20.15
CA THR A 198 17.98 16.07 -21.15
C THR A 198 17.69 15.65 -22.58
N LYS A 199 16.97 14.53 -22.77
CA LYS A 199 16.67 14.00 -24.12
C LYS A 199 15.23 14.23 -24.55
N CYS A 200 14.33 14.53 -23.62
CA CYS A 200 12.92 14.76 -23.90
C CYS A 200 12.68 16.19 -24.38
N ALA A 201 11.97 16.37 -25.49
CA ALA A 201 11.60 17.70 -26.00
C ALA A 201 10.82 18.52 -24.97
N TYR A 202 10.04 17.86 -24.11
CA TYR A 202 9.24 18.47 -23.05
C TYR A 202 9.95 18.42 -21.67
N GLY A 203 11.28 18.22 -21.64
CA GLY A 203 12.02 18.04 -20.40
C GLY A 203 11.96 19.23 -19.45
N ALA A 204 11.95 20.46 -19.99
CA ALA A 204 11.86 21.70 -19.22
C ALA A 204 10.46 21.92 -18.59
N GLU A 205 9.40 21.40 -19.20
CA GLU A 205 8.01 21.54 -18.77
C GLU A 205 7.50 20.27 -18.06
N CYS A 206 8.39 19.29 -17.87
CA CYS A 206 8.03 17.97 -17.35
C CYS A 206 7.57 18.02 -15.89
N PHE A 207 6.33 17.68 -15.62
CA PHE A 207 5.74 17.65 -14.27
C PHE A 207 6.51 16.75 -13.30
N ALA A 208 6.95 15.57 -13.75
CA ALA A 208 7.72 14.64 -12.91
C ALA A 208 9.11 15.20 -12.57
N GLU A 209 9.78 15.89 -13.48
CA GLU A 209 11.06 16.55 -13.20
C GLU A 209 10.87 17.76 -12.28
N ALA A 210 9.85 18.57 -12.52
CA ALA A 210 9.50 19.68 -11.63
C ALA A 210 9.22 19.21 -10.19
N ALA A 211 8.53 18.07 -10.02
CA ALA A 211 8.31 17.47 -8.70
C ALA A 211 9.63 17.01 -8.05
N ARG A 212 10.56 16.43 -8.82
CA ARG A 212 11.89 16.03 -8.34
C ARG A 212 12.75 17.22 -7.91
N GLU A 213 12.74 18.30 -8.70
CA GLU A 213 13.48 19.52 -8.33
C GLU A 213 12.91 20.15 -7.05
N ARG A 214 11.58 20.21 -6.89
CA ARG A 214 10.96 20.64 -5.62
C ARG A 214 11.39 19.76 -4.45
N ALA A 215 11.41 18.43 -4.64
CA ALA A 215 11.83 17.49 -3.59
C ALA A 215 13.31 17.65 -3.20
N LYS A 216 14.19 18.03 -4.13
CA LYS A 216 15.60 18.32 -3.82
C LYS A 216 15.79 19.55 -2.93
N LEU A 217 14.86 20.48 -2.96
CA LEU A 217 14.92 21.73 -2.18
C LEU A 217 14.15 21.63 -0.85
N ALA A 218 13.35 20.59 -0.67
CA ALA A 218 12.49 20.42 0.50
C ALA A 218 13.24 19.88 1.73
N ASP A 219 12.85 20.35 2.92
CA ASP A 219 13.26 19.80 4.21
C ASP A 219 12.50 18.49 4.49
N VAL A 220 11.21 18.42 4.12
CA VAL A 220 10.38 17.22 4.25
C VAL A 220 9.86 16.77 2.90
N VAL A 221 10.21 15.55 2.50
CA VAL A 221 9.72 14.93 1.26
C VAL A 221 8.72 13.83 1.59
N VAL A 222 7.48 13.99 1.16
CA VAL A 222 6.44 12.97 1.33
C VAL A 222 6.37 12.07 0.10
N THR A 223 6.47 10.78 0.33
CA THR A 223 6.41 9.74 -0.71
C THR A 223 5.53 8.57 -0.30
N ASN A 224 5.52 7.49 -1.08
CA ASN A 224 4.83 6.25 -0.74
C ASN A 224 5.80 5.06 -0.64
N HIS A 225 5.33 3.97 0.00
CA HIS A 225 6.13 2.76 0.17
C HIS A 225 6.58 2.15 -1.17
N ALA A 226 5.80 2.30 -2.24
CA ALA A 226 6.18 1.77 -3.56
C ALA A 226 7.39 2.50 -4.14
N LEU A 227 7.42 3.85 -4.05
CA LEU A 227 8.58 4.61 -4.51
C LEU A 227 9.80 4.40 -3.62
N LEU A 228 9.60 4.26 -2.30
CA LEU A 228 10.67 3.88 -1.37
C LEU A 228 11.25 2.49 -1.72
N ALA A 229 10.40 1.52 -2.07
CA ALA A 229 10.83 0.20 -2.50
C ALA A 229 11.62 0.24 -3.82
N ILE A 230 11.17 1.04 -4.79
CA ILE A 230 11.88 1.24 -6.07
C ILE A 230 13.26 1.87 -5.80
N ASP A 231 13.34 2.88 -4.95
CA ASP A 231 14.59 3.54 -4.57
C ASP A 231 15.58 2.56 -3.91
N ALA A 232 15.08 1.66 -3.07
CA ALA A 232 15.89 0.62 -2.42
C ALA A 232 16.38 -0.48 -3.38
N ILE A 233 15.59 -0.83 -4.41
CA ILE A 233 15.87 -1.93 -5.35
C ILE A 233 16.64 -1.45 -6.58
N GLU A 234 16.25 -0.34 -7.18
CA GLU A 234 16.91 0.23 -8.35
C GLU A 234 18.22 0.92 -7.93
N GLY A 235 19.35 0.53 -8.52
CA GLY A 235 20.68 1.02 -8.13
C GLY A 235 20.94 2.53 -8.35
N ALA A 236 19.98 3.30 -8.85
CA ALA A 236 20.05 4.75 -9.01
C ALA A 236 19.04 5.43 -8.05
N PRO A 237 19.47 6.35 -7.17
CA PRO A 237 18.60 6.98 -6.19
C PRO A 237 17.50 7.80 -6.87
N VAL A 238 16.25 7.50 -6.54
CA VAL A 238 15.06 8.24 -6.98
C VAL A 238 14.70 9.33 -5.99
N LEU A 239 14.86 9.03 -4.70
CA LEU A 239 14.66 9.96 -3.59
C LEU A 239 15.91 10.85 -3.42
N PRO A 240 15.75 12.12 -3.03
CA PRO A 240 16.89 12.95 -2.66
C PRO A 240 17.59 12.39 -1.41
N GLY A 241 18.90 12.62 -1.27
CA GLY A 241 19.66 12.21 -0.07
C GLY A 241 19.00 12.72 1.22
N HIS A 242 18.87 11.87 2.21
CA HIS A 242 18.19 12.16 3.47
C HIS A 242 18.82 11.38 4.63
N GLU A 243 18.81 11.96 5.82
CA GLU A 243 19.38 11.36 7.04
C GLU A 243 18.32 10.63 7.88
N VAL A 244 17.06 11.02 7.72
CA VAL A 244 15.94 10.46 8.48
C VAL A 244 14.88 9.94 7.53
N LEU A 245 14.43 8.72 7.80
CA LEU A 245 13.31 8.09 7.09
C LEU A 245 12.19 7.77 8.08
N ILE A 246 11.02 8.31 7.85
CA ILE A 246 9.81 8.01 8.61
C ILE A 246 8.88 7.17 7.73
N ILE A 247 8.48 6.00 8.22
CA ILE A 247 7.61 5.07 7.52
C ILE A 247 6.29 4.97 8.28
N ASP A 248 5.28 5.66 7.77
CA ASP A 248 3.93 5.59 8.34
C ASP A 248 3.16 4.40 7.75
N GLU A 249 2.32 3.77 8.56
CA GLU A 249 1.68 2.47 8.29
C GLU A 249 2.70 1.37 7.90
N ALA A 250 3.79 1.32 8.66
CA ALA A 250 4.96 0.47 8.38
C ALA A 250 4.65 -1.03 8.27
N HIS A 251 3.51 -1.49 8.81
CA HIS A 251 3.02 -2.86 8.65
C HIS A 251 2.79 -3.27 7.18
N GLU A 252 2.60 -2.30 6.26
CA GLU A 252 2.44 -2.54 4.83
C GLU A 252 3.78 -2.65 4.08
N LEU A 253 4.89 -2.21 4.68
CA LEU A 253 6.17 -2.05 3.97
C LEU A 253 6.66 -3.36 3.35
N VAL A 254 6.67 -4.45 4.12
CA VAL A 254 7.15 -5.77 3.63
C VAL A 254 6.34 -6.25 2.42
N SER A 255 5.03 -6.08 2.46
CA SER A 255 4.13 -6.44 1.35
C SER A 255 4.42 -5.59 0.11
N ARG A 256 4.59 -4.28 0.27
CA ARG A 256 4.88 -3.35 -0.83
C ARG A 256 6.23 -3.61 -1.47
N VAL A 257 7.27 -3.82 -0.66
CA VAL A 257 8.62 -4.16 -1.16
C VAL A 257 8.61 -5.51 -1.88
N THR A 258 7.95 -6.52 -1.32
CA THR A 258 7.77 -7.81 -2.00
C THR A 258 7.08 -7.64 -3.35
N GLY A 259 6.00 -6.83 -3.42
CA GLY A 259 5.28 -6.57 -4.67
C GLY A 259 6.15 -5.90 -5.74
N VAL A 260 6.96 -4.90 -5.36
CA VAL A 260 7.90 -4.24 -6.30
C VAL A 260 9.01 -5.19 -6.75
N ALA A 261 9.50 -6.06 -5.87
CA ALA A 261 10.53 -7.05 -6.17
C ALA A 261 10.00 -8.29 -6.92
N THR A 262 8.70 -8.39 -7.16
CA THR A 262 8.08 -9.51 -7.90
C THR A 262 8.20 -9.29 -9.39
N GLY A 263 8.87 -10.23 -10.07
CA GLY A 263 8.88 -10.30 -11.54
C GLY A 263 7.67 -11.09 -12.07
N GLU A 264 7.15 -10.66 -13.21
CA GLU A 264 6.03 -11.33 -13.90
C GLU A 264 6.34 -11.52 -15.38
N LEU A 265 6.08 -12.71 -15.90
CA LEU A 265 6.06 -13.02 -17.33
C LEU A 265 4.68 -13.56 -17.71
N SER A 266 4.02 -12.88 -18.64
CA SER A 266 2.78 -13.35 -19.27
C SER A 266 2.93 -13.40 -20.78
N PRO A 267 2.24 -14.32 -21.50
CA PRO A 267 2.23 -14.34 -22.96
C PRO A 267 1.89 -13.00 -23.58
N ILE A 268 0.90 -12.29 -23.02
CA ILE A 268 0.51 -10.94 -23.47
C ILE A 268 1.67 -9.94 -23.31
N GLY A 269 2.38 -9.98 -22.17
CA GLY A 269 3.54 -9.11 -21.93
C GLY A 269 4.70 -9.40 -22.88
N VAL A 270 5.01 -10.67 -23.10
CA VAL A 270 6.06 -11.12 -24.03
C VAL A 270 5.70 -10.71 -25.46
N ASN A 271 4.48 -11.00 -25.93
CA ASN A 271 4.02 -10.64 -27.27
C ASN A 271 4.06 -9.12 -27.52
N ARG A 272 3.76 -8.32 -26.49
CA ARG A 272 3.91 -6.86 -26.55
C ARG A 272 5.37 -6.44 -26.74
N ALA A 273 6.30 -7.06 -26.02
CA ALA A 273 7.73 -6.79 -26.18
C ALA A 273 8.23 -7.19 -27.58
N VAL A 274 7.78 -8.34 -28.09
CA VAL A 274 8.06 -8.81 -29.47
C VAL A 274 7.60 -7.76 -30.50
N LYS A 275 6.33 -7.37 -30.46
CA LYS A 275 5.75 -6.40 -31.42
C LYS A 275 6.46 -5.06 -31.41
N ARG A 276 6.82 -4.55 -30.24
CA ARG A 276 7.54 -3.28 -30.07
C ARG A 276 8.96 -3.33 -30.63
N ALA A 277 9.66 -4.46 -30.42
CA ALA A 277 11.05 -4.59 -30.82
C ALA A 277 11.24 -5.00 -32.30
N ALA A 278 10.32 -5.78 -32.87
CA ALA A 278 10.46 -6.39 -34.20
C ALA A 278 10.73 -5.38 -35.33
N LYS A 279 10.12 -4.19 -35.26
CA LYS A 279 10.29 -3.14 -36.28
C LYS A 279 11.61 -2.34 -36.14
N LEU A 280 12.32 -2.52 -35.01
CA LEU A 280 13.49 -1.70 -34.64
C LEU A 280 14.82 -2.45 -34.73
N VAL A 281 14.77 -3.76 -35.04
CA VAL A 281 15.94 -4.64 -35.13
C VAL A 281 15.97 -5.35 -36.48
N ASN A 282 17.09 -6.02 -36.78
CA ASN A 282 17.19 -6.82 -38.00
C ASN A 282 16.28 -8.05 -37.96
N GLU A 283 15.89 -8.56 -39.15
CA GLU A 283 14.96 -9.66 -39.33
C GLU A 283 15.35 -10.92 -38.52
N LYS A 284 16.64 -11.25 -38.45
CA LYS A 284 17.12 -12.42 -37.69
C LYS A 284 16.82 -12.28 -36.17
N ALA A 285 17.03 -11.12 -35.59
CA ALA A 285 16.74 -10.90 -34.17
C ALA A 285 15.23 -10.83 -33.91
N ALA A 286 14.47 -10.23 -34.83
CA ALA A 286 13.02 -10.18 -34.77
C ALA A 286 12.39 -11.60 -34.82
N ASP A 287 12.81 -12.44 -35.78
CA ASP A 287 12.33 -13.82 -35.94
C ASP A 287 12.70 -14.71 -34.75
N ALA A 288 13.91 -14.55 -34.20
CA ALA A 288 14.33 -15.27 -33.00
C ALA A 288 13.45 -14.93 -31.78
N LEU A 289 13.15 -13.63 -31.57
CA LEU A 289 12.30 -13.18 -30.46
C LEU A 289 10.84 -13.61 -30.65
N LEU A 290 10.31 -13.54 -31.89
CA LEU A 290 8.97 -14.00 -32.22
C LEU A 290 8.83 -15.50 -31.95
N SER A 291 9.75 -16.30 -32.47
CA SER A 291 9.72 -17.76 -32.26
C SER A 291 9.83 -18.18 -30.80
N ALA A 292 10.66 -17.46 -30.02
CA ALA A 292 10.78 -17.69 -28.57
C ALA A 292 9.50 -17.31 -27.83
N GLY A 293 8.85 -16.20 -28.21
CA GLY A 293 7.58 -15.75 -27.66
C GLY A 293 6.44 -16.74 -27.92
N GLU A 294 6.31 -17.24 -29.15
CA GLU A 294 5.33 -18.27 -29.50
C GLU A 294 5.60 -19.59 -28.76
N GLY A 295 6.87 -19.95 -28.57
CA GLY A 295 7.26 -21.11 -27.77
C GLY A 295 6.81 -20.99 -26.32
N PHE A 296 7.03 -19.82 -25.72
CA PHE A 296 6.60 -19.52 -24.37
C PHE A 296 5.07 -19.55 -24.23
N GLU A 297 4.34 -18.94 -25.16
CA GLU A 297 2.87 -18.93 -25.15
C GLU A 297 2.29 -20.35 -25.15
N ARG A 298 2.78 -21.23 -26.02
CA ARG A 298 2.34 -22.63 -26.11
C ARG A 298 2.55 -23.41 -24.81
N VAL A 299 3.67 -23.20 -24.11
CA VAL A 299 3.92 -23.88 -22.84
C VAL A 299 3.01 -23.31 -21.76
N MET A 300 2.80 -21.99 -21.74
CA MET A 300 1.94 -21.33 -20.76
C MET A 300 0.44 -21.65 -20.93
N GLU A 301 -0.04 -21.98 -22.12
CA GLU A 301 -1.40 -22.46 -22.34
C GLU A 301 -1.72 -23.73 -21.53
N LEU A 302 -0.71 -24.61 -21.39
CA LEU A 302 -0.82 -25.87 -20.67
C LEU A 302 -0.41 -25.80 -19.20
N ALA A 303 0.19 -24.67 -18.78
CA ALA A 303 0.69 -24.51 -17.41
C ALA A 303 -0.44 -24.55 -16.37
N LEU A 304 -0.26 -25.34 -15.34
CA LEU A 304 -1.19 -25.44 -14.22
C LEU A 304 -0.88 -24.37 -13.17
N PRO A 305 -1.91 -23.77 -12.55
CA PRO A 305 -1.70 -22.81 -11.47
C PRO A 305 -1.12 -23.49 -10.22
N GLY A 306 -0.23 -22.79 -9.53
CA GLY A 306 0.37 -23.27 -8.29
C GLY A 306 1.87 -22.98 -8.20
N ARG A 307 2.45 -23.30 -7.06
CA ARG A 307 3.87 -23.14 -6.80
C ARG A 307 4.69 -24.14 -7.62
N LEU A 308 5.78 -23.66 -8.18
CA LEU A 308 6.78 -24.48 -8.87
C LEU A 308 8.01 -24.62 -7.94
N GLU A 309 8.26 -25.83 -7.45
CA GLU A 309 9.48 -26.12 -6.65
C GLU A 309 10.72 -26.21 -7.55
N GLU A 310 10.52 -26.69 -8.78
CA GLU A 310 11.52 -26.72 -9.84
C GLU A 310 10.87 -26.25 -11.13
N ILE A 311 11.64 -25.62 -12.02
CA ILE A 311 11.18 -25.23 -13.34
C ILE A 311 11.07 -26.49 -14.20
N PRO A 312 9.89 -26.85 -14.74
CA PRO A 312 9.75 -27.98 -15.67
C PRO A 312 10.69 -27.84 -16.86
N GLU A 313 11.18 -28.97 -17.39
CA GLU A 313 12.22 -28.96 -18.42
C GLU A 313 11.78 -28.25 -19.71
N ASP A 314 10.56 -28.45 -20.17
CA ASP A 314 9.96 -27.75 -21.30
C ASP A 314 9.86 -26.24 -21.09
N LEU A 315 9.45 -25.81 -19.89
CA LEU A 315 9.44 -24.41 -19.51
C LEU A 315 10.86 -23.83 -19.43
N GLY A 316 11.82 -24.57 -18.88
CA GLY A 316 13.23 -24.18 -18.85
C GLY A 316 13.81 -23.92 -20.23
N TYR A 317 13.52 -24.77 -21.21
CA TYR A 317 13.96 -24.59 -22.60
C TYR A 317 13.40 -23.31 -23.25
N VAL A 318 12.10 -23.03 -23.09
CA VAL A 318 11.49 -21.84 -23.70
C VAL A 318 11.93 -20.56 -22.99
N LEU A 319 12.14 -20.58 -21.67
CA LEU A 319 12.70 -19.45 -20.91
C LEU A 319 14.14 -19.13 -21.33
N ALA A 320 14.98 -20.16 -21.57
CA ALA A 320 16.34 -19.98 -22.06
C ALA A 320 16.35 -19.38 -23.47
N ALA A 321 15.50 -19.89 -24.38
CA ALA A 321 15.35 -19.34 -25.72
C ALA A 321 14.87 -17.89 -25.68
N LEU A 322 13.91 -17.57 -24.82
CA LEU A 322 13.37 -16.22 -24.66
C LEU A 322 14.43 -15.25 -24.12
N ARG A 323 15.17 -15.64 -23.07
CA ARG A 323 16.31 -14.86 -22.52
C ARG A 323 17.35 -14.56 -23.59
N ASP A 324 17.76 -15.58 -24.36
CA ASP A 324 18.82 -15.43 -25.36
C ASP A 324 18.39 -14.59 -26.56
N ALA A 325 17.12 -14.73 -27.00
CA ALA A 325 16.54 -13.86 -28.03
C ALA A 325 16.42 -12.41 -27.55
N CYS A 326 15.96 -12.19 -26.31
CA CYS A 326 15.94 -10.85 -25.72
C CYS A 326 17.33 -10.22 -25.64
N ARG A 327 18.36 -10.97 -25.25
CA ARG A 327 19.77 -10.49 -25.24
C ARG A 327 20.25 -10.05 -26.62
N GLN A 328 19.92 -10.78 -27.69
CA GLN A 328 20.24 -10.39 -29.06
C GLN A 328 19.56 -9.07 -29.44
N VAL A 329 18.29 -8.91 -29.09
CA VAL A 329 17.52 -7.69 -29.35
C VAL A 329 18.07 -6.50 -28.55
N ILE A 330 18.37 -6.67 -27.26
CA ILE A 330 18.99 -5.64 -26.41
C ILE A 330 20.30 -5.16 -27.02
N THR A 331 21.15 -6.08 -27.48
CA THR A 331 22.41 -5.74 -28.17
C THR A 331 22.16 -4.95 -29.45
N ALA A 332 21.21 -5.39 -30.28
CA ALA A 332 20.88 -4.71 -31.54
C ALA A 332 20.27 -3.32 -31.32
N LEU A 333 19.44 -3.15 -30.27
CA LEU A 333 18.90 -1.86 -29.87
C LEU A 333 19.95 -0.94 -29.24
N GLY A 334 20.99 -1.45 -28.57
CA GLY A 334 22.08 -0.67 -27.95
C GLY A 334 23.14 -0.16 -28.93
N ASP A 335 23.32 -0.81 -30.08
CA ASP A 335 24.49 -0.64 -30.95
C ASP A 335 24.39 0.53 -31.98
N THR A 336 23.27 1.26 -32.03
CA THR A 336 23.13 2.35 -33.01
C THR A 336 23.76 3.65 -32.54
N ARG A 337 24.84 3.99 -33.21
CA ARG A 337 25.59 5.25 -33.07
C ARG A 337 25.01 6.43 -33.89
N ASP A 338 23.88 6.24 -34.55
CA ASP A 338 23.26 7.27 -35.39
C ASP A 338 22.28 8.14 -34.59
N LYS A 339 22.60 9.45 -34.47
CA LYS A 339 21.99 10.40 -33.55
C LYS A 339 20.89 11.28 -34.19
N SER A 340 20.18 10.84 -35.21
CA SER A 340 19.50 11.81 -36.08
C SER A 340 18.00 12.06 -35.84
N VAL A 341 17.26 11.28 -34.97
CA VAL A 341 15.82 11.55 -34.77
C VAL A 341 15.39 11.30 -33.31
N GLN A 342 14.86 12.33 -32.63
CA GLN A 342 14.42 12.26 -31.22
C GLN A 342 13.20 11.36 -31.00
N ASP A 343 12.32 11.22 -31.98
CA ASP A 343 11.10 10.40 -31.87
C ASP A 343 11.39 8.89 -31.93
N GLU A 344 12.37 8.49 -32.77
CA GLU A 344 12.86 7.10 -32.81
C GLU A 344 13.50 6.69 -31.49
N ASP A 345 14.10 7.64 -30.74
CA ASP A 345 14.70 7.38 -29.42
C ASP A 345 13.65 6.98 -28.36
N ALA A 346 12.42 7.53 -28.40
CA ALA A 346 11.37 7.21 -27.45
C ALA A 346 10.79 5.80 -27.68
N VAL A 347 10.44 5.48 -28.95
CA VAL A 347 9.95 4.18 -29.36
C VAL A 347 10.97 3.09 -29.04
N ARG A 348 12.24 3.37 -29.35
CA ARG A 348 13.37 2.48 -29.09
C ARG A 348 13.57 2.23 -27.59
N LYS A 349 13.52 3.26 -26.77
CA LYS A 349 13.68 3.13 -25.32
C LYS A 349 12.54 2.35 -24.70
N GLN A 350 11.31 2.52 -25.17
CA GLN A 350 10.16 1.76 -24.73
C GLN A 350 10.26 0.28 -25.12
N ALA A 351 10.70 -0.01 -26.35
CA ALA A 351 10.95 -1.37 -26.80
C ALA A 351 12.07 -2.02 -25.97
N LEU A 352 13.18 -1.30 -25.75
CA LEU A 352 14.29 -1.76 -24.93
C LEU A 352 13.83 -2.11 -23.52
N ALA A 353 13.14 -1.21 -22.83
CA ALA A 353 12.62 -1.44 -21.48
C ALA A 353 11.70 -2.67 -21.39
N SER A 354 10.86 -2.89 -22.41
CA SER A 354 9.98 -4.06 -22.47
C SER A 354 10.77 -5.36 -22.63
N VAL A 355 11.80 -5.37 -23.48
CA VAL A 355 12.64 -6.55 -23.73
C VAL A 355 13.58 -6.81 -22.55
N GLU A 356 14.15 -5.78 -21.94
CA GLU A 356 14.96 -5.89 -20.71
C GLU A 356 14.16 -6.52 -19.57
N HIS A 357 12.91 -6.11 -19.39
CA HIS A 357 12.04 -6.74 -18.37
C HIS A 357 11.84 -8.23 -18.61
N VAL A 358 11.53 -8.63 -19.86
CA VAL A 358 11.40 -10.05 -20.23
C VAL A 358 12.70 -10.80 -20.00
N HIS A 359 13.84 -10.23 -20.39
CA HIS A 359 15.17 -10.80 -20.17
C HIS A 359 15.47 -11.02 -18.68
N GLU A 360 15.35 -9.96 -17.86
CA GLU A 360 15.65 -10.00 -16.42
C GLU A 360 14.81 -11.05 -15.68
N VAL A 361 13.50 -11.11 -15.96
CA VAL A 361 12.62 -12.09 -15.30
C VAL A 361 12.91 -13.51 -15.78
N SER A 362 13.17 -13.71 -17.09
CA SER A 362 13.55 -15.03 -17.62
C SER A 362 14.87 -15.52 -17.04
N GLU A 363 15.86 -14.64 -16.91
CA GLU A 363 17.16 -14.95 -16.30
C GLU A 363 17.02 -15.32 -14.84
N ARG A 364 16.23 -14.55 -14.06
CA ARG A 364 15.95 -14.81 -12.64
C ARG A 364 15.26 -16.15 -12.42
N LEU A 365 14.29 -16.50 -13.28
CA LEU A 365 13.60 -17.79 -13.24
C LEU A 365 14.56 -18.95 -13.51
N LEU A 366 15.47 -18.80 -14.48
CA LEU A 366 16.46 -19.82 -14.85
C LEU A 366 17.56 -20.01 -13.83
N LEU A 367 17.92 -18.97 -13.07
CA LEU A 367 18.90 -19.04 -11.98
C LEU A 367 18.45 -19.96 -10.84
N GLY A 368 17.14 -20.11 -10.63
CA GLY A 368 16.57 -21.04 -9.66
C GLY A 368 17.06 -20.81 -8.22
N SER A 369 17.11 -19.55 -7.79
CA SER A 369 17.59 -19.19 -6.45
C SER A 369 16.67 -19.76 -5.35
N GLU A 370 17.27 -20.37 -4.32
CA GLU A 370 16.55 -20.82 -3.12
C GLU A 370 15.88 -19.68 -2.34
N TYR A 371 16.30 -18.44 -2.59
CA TYR A 371 15.72 -17.23 -2.01
C TYR A 371 14.52 -16.69 -2.81
N ASP A 372 14.15 -17.34 -3.90
CA ASP A 372 13.01 -16.96 -4.73
C ASP A 372 11.89 -18.01 -4.66
N VAL A 373 10.67 -17.53 -4.73
CA VAL A 373 9.46 -18.35 -4.85
C VAL A 373 8.90 -18.16 -6.24
N VAL A 374 8.74 -19.25 -6.98
CA VAL A 374 8.19 -19.25 -8.33
C VAL A 374 6.81 -19.90 -8.34
N TRP A 375 5.86 -19.30 -9.04
CA TRP A 375 4.54 -19.89 -9.23
C TRP A 375 3.92 -19.51 -10.56
N CYS A 376 2.96 -20.33 -11.01
CA CYS A 376 2.07 -20.00 -12.11
C CYS A 376 0.73 -19.52 -11.54
N GLU A 377 0.24 -18.39 -12.03
CA GLU A 377 -1.10 -17.87 -11.76
C GLU A 377 -1.93 -17.90 -13.04
N ARG A 378 -3.22 -18.22 -12.94
CA ARG A 378 -4.11 -18.25 -14.10
C ARG A 378 -5.32 -17.35 -13.85
N HIS A 379 -5.54 -16.42 -14.74
CA HIS A 379 -6.71 -15.55 -14.77
C HIS A 379 -7.62 -15.91 -15.93
N ASP A 380 -8.93 -15.96 -15.68
CA ASP A 380 -9.93 -16.32 -16.71
C ASP A 380 -9.85 -15.40 -17.94
N ARG A 381 -9.49 -14.13 -17.77
CA ARG A 381 -9.44 -13.13 -18.83
C ARG A 381 -8.05 -12.97 -19.47
N PHE A 382 -6.98 -13.15 -18.71
CA PHE A 382 -5.61 -12.81 -19.14
C PHE A 382 -4.71 -14.03 -19.34
N GLY A 383 -5.24 -15.24 -19.13
CA GLY A 383 -4.49 -16.48 -19.26
C GLY A 383 -3.54 -16.74 -18.08
N ALA A 384 -2.52 -17.57 -18.35
CA ALA A 384 -1.52 -17.92 -17.35
C ALA A 384 -0.35 -16.93 -17.35
N SER A 385 0.21 -16.65 -16.16
CA SER A 385 1.44 -15.89 -15.99
C SER A 385 2.38 -16.59 -15.00
N LEU A 386 3.68 -16.47 -15.22
CA LEU A 386 4.71 -16.87 -14.27
C LEU A 386 5.07 -15.69 -13.39
N ARG A 387 5.24 -15.96 -12.10
CA ARG A 387 5.70 -14.97 -11.13
C ARG A 387 6.90 -15.49 -10.36
N VAL A 388 7.81 -14.58 -10.04
CA VAL A 388 8.97 -14.86 -9.21
C VAL A 388 9.11 -13.73 -8.17
N ALA A 389 9.09 -14.08 -6.89
CA ALA A 389 9.21 -13.13 -5.80
C ALA A 389 10.25 -13.57 -4.78
N PRO A 390 10.91 -12.64 -4.08
CA PRO A 390 11.81 -13.03 -3.00
C PRO A 390 11.02 -13.69 -1.86
N LEU A 391 11.55 -14.78 -1.33
CA LEU A 391 11.02 -15.47 -0.16
C LEU A 391 10.89 -14.52 1.03
N THR A 392 11.91 -13.69 1.23
CA THR A 392 11.93 -12.60 2.22
C THR A 392 12.62 -11.36 1.67
N VAL A 393 12.19 -10.20 2.12
CA VAL A 393 12.81 -8.90 1.78
C VAL A 393 13.62 -8.33 2.96
N SER A 394 13.73 -9.08 4.07
CA SER A 394 14.36 -8.61 5.31
C SER A 394 15.82 -8.19 5.11
N GLY A 395 16.61 -8.99 4.36
CA GLY A 395 18.01 -8.67 4.04
C GLY A 395 18.14 -7.38 3.21
N LEU A 396 17.28 -7.23 2.18
CA LEU A 396 17.22 -6.03 1.36
C LEU A 396 16.88 -4.78 2.20
N LEU A 397 15.83 -4.88 3.03
CA LEU A 397 15.41 -3.78 3.89
C LEU A 397 16.51 -3.39 4.87
N ARG A 398 17.15 -4.37 5.53
CA ARG A 398 18.27 -4.11 6.42
C ARG A 398 19.39 -3.35 5.72
N GLU A 399 19.86 -3.85 4.58
CA GLU A 399 20.95 -3.24 3.84
C GLU A 399 20.63 -1.84 3.34
N LYS A 400 19.42 -1.63 2.78
CA LYS A 400 19.09 -0.39 2.07
C LYS A 400 18.43 0.67 2.94
N LEU A 401 17.78 0.30 4.03
CA LEU A 401 17.05 1.26 4.86
C LEU A 401 17.70 1.50 6.23
N PHE A 402 18.33 0.49 6.84
CA PHE A 402 18.76 0.56 8.24
C PHE A 402 20.27 0.75 8.45
N THR A 403 21.08 0.99 7.43
CA THR A 403 22.53 1.10 7.57
C THR A 403 23.07 2.52 7.71
N GLU A 404 22.47 3.50 7.04
CA GLU A 404 23.09 4.84 6.89
C GLU A 404 22.23 5.99 7.44
N ARG A 405 21.09 5.69 8.06
CA ARG A 405 20.13 6.71 8.46
C ARG A 405 19.29 6.28 9.66
N SER A 406 18.70 7.24 10.36
CA SER A 406 17.69 6.95 11.38
C SER A 406 16.36 6.59 10.73
N VAL A 407 15.75 5.48 11.16
CA VAL A 407 14.45 5.03 10.65
C VAL A 407 13.43 4.99 11.75
N VAL A 408 12.32 5.71 11.57
CA VAL A 408 11.15 5.68 12.44
C VAL A 408 10.03 4.94 11.73
N LEU A 409 9.60 3.82 12.30
CA LEU A 409 8.47 3.04 11.79
C LEU A 409 7.26 3.24 12.69
N THR A 410 6.15 3.65 12.13
CA THR A 410 4.93 3.89 12.91
C THR A 410 3.73 3.20 12.29
N SER A 411 2.87 2.64 13.14
CA SER A 411 1.57 2.09 12.78
C SER A 411 0.69 1.91 14.00
N ALA A 412 -0.59 1.67 13.80
CA ALA A 412 -1.49 1.22 14.85
C ALA A 412 -1.31 -0.27 15.21
N THR A 413 -0.55 -1.03 14.41
CA THR A 413 -0.49 -2.50 14.46
C THR A 413 0.94 -3.04 14.26
N LEU A 414 1.89 -2.62 15.08
CA LEU A 414 3.28 -3.13 15.05
C LEU A 414 3.55 -4.17 16.16
N LYS A 415 2.82 -4.05 17.27
CA LYS A 415 2.95 -4.94 18.41
C LYS A 415 1.96 -6.09 18.28
N LEU A 416 2.40 -7.21 17.74
CA LEU A 416 1.58 -8.40 17.55
C LEU A 416 1.90 -9.46 18.61
N GLY A 417 0.87 -9.99 19.26
CA GLY A 417 1.05 -10.96 20.35
C GLY A 417 1.67 -10.40 21.62
N GLY A 418 1.90 -9.08 21.69
CA GLY A 418 2.41 -8.41 22.89
C GLY A 418 3.81 -7.82 22.77
N ASP A 419 4.56 -8.05 21.66
CA ASP A 419 5.89 -7.49 21.41
C ASP A 419 6.10 -7.03 19.97
N PHE A 420 7.24 -6.38 19.70
CA PHE A 420 7.61 -5.87 18.37
C PHE A 420 8.51 -6.82 17.57
N ASN A 421 9.05 -7.88 18.18
CA ASN A 421 10.10 -8.71 17.58
C ASN A 421 9.65 -9.38 16.27
N GLY A 422 8.38 -9.80 16.19
CA GLY A 422 7.85 -10.43 14.98
C GLY A 422 7.88 -9.50 13.77
N VAL A 423 7.48 -8.24 13.96
CA VAL A 423 7.52 -7.22 12.90
C VAL A 423 8.97 -6.78 12.62
N ALA A 424 9.79 -6.57 13.65
CA ALA A 424 11.19 -6.22 13.52
C ALA A 424 11.96 -7.27 12.68
N ALA A 425 11.77 -8.55 12.95
CA ALA A 425 12.38 -9.63 12.19
C ALA A 425 11.98 -9.62 10.70
N SER A 426 10.71 -9.34 10.40
CA SER A 426 10.23 -9.23 9.01
C SER A 426 10.86 -8.06 8.24
N LEU A 427 11.30 -7.04 8.96
CA LEU A 427 12.00 -5.86 8.45
C LEU A 427 13.53 -6.05 8.39
N GLY A 428 14.06 -7.17 8.90
CA GLY A 428 15.49 -7.46 8.93
C GLY A 428 16.23 -6.92 10.14
N LEU A 429 15.50 -6.48 11.17
CA LEU A 429 16.06 -6.07 12.45
C LEU A 429 16.24 -7.31 13.36
N ALA A 430 17.31 -7.34 14.15
CA ALA A 430 17.53 -8.36 15.16
C ALA A 430 16.52 -8.18 16.33
N PRO A 431 16.35 -9.17 17.23
CA PRO A 431 15.55 -8.99 18.43
C PRO A 431 15.99 -7.77 19.24
N GLU A 432 15.02 -7.09 19.88
CA GLU A 432 15.28 -5.89 20.69
C GLU A 432 16.34 -6.15 21.76
N GLY A 433 17.29 -5.24 21.91
CA GLY A 433 18.41 -5.38 22.86
C GLY A 433 19.55 -6.29 22.40
N THR A 434 19.55 -6.78 21.15
CA THR A 434 20.71 -7.50 20.59
C THR A 434 21.84 -6.50 20.32
N GLU A 435 23.03 -6.78 20.90
CA GLU A 435 24.24 -5.98 20.69
C GLU A 435 25.16 -6.62 19.66
N GLY A 436 25.80 -5.82 18.80
CA GLY A 436 26.77 -6.24 17.80
C GLY A 436 27.18 -5.08 16.89
N GLU A 437 28.41 -5.10 16.35
CA GLU A 437 28.92 -4.01 15.49
C GLU A 437 28.06 -3.81 14.22
N ASP A 438 27.49 -4.89 13.69
CA ASP A 438 26.66 -4.85 12.46
C ASP A 438 25.14 -4.93 12.74
N VAL A 439 24.72 -4.78 14.01
CA VAL A 439 23.32 -4.85 14.42
C VAL A 439 22.78 -3.44 14.63
N PRO A 440 21.88 -2.95 13.76
CA PRO A 440 21.27 -1.63 13.94
C PRO A 440 20.49 -1.58 15.26
N PRO A 441 20.82 -0.67 16.20
CA PRO A 441 20.11 -0.55 17.46
C PRO A 441 18.70 0.03 17.22
N TRP A 442 17.70 -0.58 17.81
CA TRP A 442 16.33 -0.08 17.75
C TRP A 442 15.61 -0.21 19.09
N GLN A 443 14.56 0.57 19.25
CA GLN A 443 13.68 0.55 20.40
C GLN A 443 12.22 0.47 19.96
N GLY A 444 11.40 -0.30 20.67
CA GLY A 444 9.96 -0.36 20.49
C GLY A 444 9.22 0.43 21.56
N ILE A 445 8.29 1.31 21.19
CA ILE A 445 7.40 2.00 22.13
C ILE A 445 5.94 1.85 21.74
N ASP A 446 5.09 1.71 22.74
CA ASP A 446 3.63 1.73 22.59
C ASP A 446 3.10 2.98 23.28
N VAL A 447 2.66 3.96 22.50
CA VAL A 447 2.14 5.24 23.03
C VAL A 447 0.65 5.19 23.31
N GLY A 448 0.04 4.00 23.15
CA GLY A 448 -1.35 3.73 23.45
C GLY A 448 -2.34 4.38 22.49
N SER A 449 -3.54 4.54 22.96
CA SER A 449 -4.66 5.18 22.25
C SER A 449 -5.40 6.13 23.20
N PRO A 450 -5.97 7.24 22.70
CA PRO A 450 -6.80 8.11 23.52
C PRO A 450 -8.16 7.50 23.87
N PHE A 451 -8.48 6.33 23.31
CA PHE A 451 -9.78 5.68 23.49
C PHE A 451 -9.73 4.62 24.59
N ASP A 452 -10.78 4.57 25.41
CA ASP A 452 -10.99 3.51 26.39
C ASP A 452 -11.76 2.35 25.73
N TYR A 453 -11.01 1.52 25.00
CA TYR A 453 -11.58 0.42 24.22
C TYR A 453 -12.44 -0.53 25.05
N ARG A 454 -12.11 -0.75 26.35
CA ARG A 454 -12.88 -1.64 27.23
C ARG A 454 -14.28 -1.10 27.54
N LYS A 455 -14.45 0.24 27.56
CA LYS A 455 -15.75 0.89 27.77
C LYS A 455 -16.49 1.19 26.47
N GLN A 456 -15.76 1.31 25.35
CA GLN A 456 -16.32 1.73 24.07
C GLN A 456 -16.68 0.58 23.15
N GLY A 457 -16.01 -0.56 23.28
CA GLY A 457 -16.18 -1.66 22.35
C GLY A 457 -16.29 -3.03 23.01
N ILE A 458 -17.00 -3.90 22.34
CA ILE A 458 -17.16 -5.32 22.68
C ILE A 458 -16.50 -6.16 21.60
N LEU A 459 -15.64 -7.12 21.99
CA LEU A 459 -15.21 -8.20 21.13
C LEU A 459 -16.10 -9.42 21.37
N TYR A 460 -16.98 -9.69 20.45
CA TYR A 460 -17.84 -10.86 20.47
C TYR A 460 -17.28 -11.98 19.58
N VAL A 461 -17.21 -13.20 20.11
CA VAL A 461 -16.86 -14.40 19.35
C VAL A 461 -18.04 -15.37 19.37
N ALA A 462 -18.56 -15.67 18.19
CA ALA A 462 -19.70 -16.58 18.02
C ALA A 462 -19.29 -18.06 18.23
N ARG A 463 -18.94 -18.41 19.47
CA ARG A 463 -18.42 -19.73 19.87
C ARG A 463 -19.36 -20.89 19.56
N HIS A 464 -20.67 -20.64 19.46
CA HIS A 464 -21.69 -21.64 19.22
C HIS A 464 -21.80 -22.08 17.76
N LEU A 465 -21.23 -21.30 16.82
CA LEU A 465 -21.21 -21.64 15.40
C LEU A 465 -20.28 -22.84 15.13
N ASN A 466 -20.54 -23.52 14.02
CA ASN A 466 -19.62 -24.54 13.55
C ASN A 466 -18.35 -23.89 12.98
N GLN A 467 -17.23 -24.64 12.88
CA GLN A 467 -16.00 -24.14 12.28
C GLN A 467 -16.20 -23.84 10.79
N PRO A 468 -15.62 -22.74 10.26
CA PRO A 468 -15.67 -22.42 8.84
C PRO A 468 -15.12 -23.57 7.98
N GLY A 469 -15.90 -24.00 6.98
CA GLY A 469 -15.52 -24.98 5.97
C GLY A 469 -15.18 -24.33 4.63
N ARG A 470 -15.22 -25.16 3.56
CA ARG A 470 -15.03 -24.69 2.18
C ARG A 470 -16.23 -23.92 1.62
N ASP A 471 -17.43 -24.17 2.17
CA ASP A 471 -18.65 -23.49 1.76
C ASP A 471 -18.61 -22.03 2.17
N ALA A 472 -18.95 -21.17 1.23
CA ALA A 472 -18.84 -19.72 1.40
C ALA A 472 -19.76 -19.20 2.53
N ASN A 473 -21.00 -19.70 2.60
CA ASN A 473 -21.98 -19.28 3.60
C ASN A 473 -22.77 -20.46 4.12
N ARG A 474 -22.78 -20.58 5.41
CA ARG A 474 -23.61 -21.53 6.13
C ARG A 474 -24.80 -20.81 6.72
N GLU A 475 -25.94 -21.46 6.74
CA GLU A 475 -27.19 -20.88 7.23
C GLU A 475 -27.07 -20.41 8.70
N ASP A 476 -26.39 -21.18 9.56
CA ASP A 476 -26.14 -20.80 10.96
C ASP A 476 -25.36 -19.47 11.11
N MET A 477 -24.39 -19.23 10.21
CA MET A 477 -23.60 -18.00 10.18
C MET A 477 -24.43 -16.83 9.63
N LEU A 478 -25.22 -17.06 8.58
CA LEU A 478 -26.10 -16.03 8.00
C LEU A 478 -27.20 -15.61 8.99
N ASP A 479 -27.75 -16.56 9.76
CA ASP A 479 -28.74 -16.28 10.81
C ASP A 479 -28.14 -15.41 11.92
N GLU A 480 -26.95 -15.77 12.41
CA GLU A 480 -26.26 -14.96 13.42
C GLU A 480 -25.92 -13.56 12.89
N LEU A 481 -25.44 -13.46 11.65
CA LEU A 481 -25.14 -12.20 11.01
C LEU A 481 -26.38 -11.31 10.85
N ALA A 482 -27.51 -11.90 10.40
CA ALA A 482 -28.79 -11.18 10.27
C ALA A 482 -29.25 -10.61 11.62
N GLU A 483 -29.25 -11.44 12.67
CA GLU A 483 -29.69 -11.03 14.00
C GLU A 483 -28.79 -9.93 14.62
N LEU A 484 -27.48 -9.96 14.33
CA LEU A 484 -26.55 -8.91 14.77
C LEU A 484 -26.80 -7.59 14.00
N ILE A 485 -27.05 -7.66 12.69
CA ILE A 485 -27.35 -6.49 11.86
C ILE A 485 -28.67 -5.83 12.29
N GLU A 486 -29.70 -6.62 12.51
CA GLU A 486 -31.00 -6.11 13.01
C GLU A 486 -30.85 -5.44 14.37
N ALA A 487 -30.09 -6.06 15.29
CA ALA A 487 -29.82 -5.47 16.59
C ALA A 487 -29.01 -4.15 16.51
N ALA A 488 -28.17 -4.00 15.50
CA ALA A 488 -27.39 -2.78 15.23
C ALA A 488 -28.17 -1.71 14.45
N GLY A 489 -29.39 -2.01 13.99
CA GLY A 489 -30.18 -1.11 13.15
C GLY A 489 -29.55 -0.82 11.78
N GLY A 490 -28.89 -1.80 11.18
CA GLY A 490 -27.99 -1.68 10.03
C GLY A 490 -26.56 -1.39 10.49
N ARG A 491 -26.00 -0.21 10.23
CA ARG A 491 -24.72 0.34 10.72
C ARG A 491 -23.56 -0.65 10.74
N THR A 492 -23.50 -1.54 9.75
CA THR A 492 -22.62 -2.70 9.76
C THR A 492 -21.58 -2.65 8.67
N LEU A 493 -20.32 -2.83 9.05
CA LEU A 493 -19.21 -3.12 8.14
C LEU A 493 -18.91 -4.62 8.19
N GLY A 494 -19.23 -5.33 7.10
CA GLY A 494 -18.98 -6.77 6.93
C GLY A 494 -17.65 -7.02 6.21
N LEU A 495 -16.69 -7.58 6.91
CA LEU A 495 -15.35 -7.88 6.44
C LEU A 495 -15.23 -9.39 6.18
N PHE A 496 -15.23 -9.75 4.90
CA PHE A 496 -15.19 -11.14 4.46
C PHE A 496 -13.80 -11.56 4.00
N SER A 497 -13.47 -12.81 4.20
CA SER A 497 -12.20 -13.42 3.76
C SER A 497 -12.13 -13.65 2.25
N SER A 498 -13.27 -13.58 1.54
CA SER A 498 -13.32 -13.71 0.08
C SER A 498 -14.48 -12.91 -0.52
N MET A 499 -14.30 -12.43 -1.77
CA MET A 499 -15.37 -11.75 -2.51
C MET A 499 -16.58 -12.65 -2.74
N ARG A 500 -16.35 -13.94 -3.04
CA ARG A 500 -17.44 -14.92 -3.17
C ARG A 500 -18.27 -15.05 -1.88
N GLY A 501 -17.62 -15.01 -0.71
CA GLY A 501 -18.30 -15.01 0.58
C GLY A 501 -19.12 -13.74 0.81
N ALA A 502 -18.55 -12.59 0.49
CA ALA A 502 -19.24 -11.30 0.58
C ALA A 502 -20.49 -11.24 -0.33
N GLN A 503 -20.34 -11.67 -1.59
CA GLN A 503 -21.44 -11.71 -2.57
C GLN A 503 -22.56 -12.62 -2.12
N ALA A 504 -22.24 -13.86 -1.73
CA ALA A 504 -23.24 -14.82 -1.29
C ALA A 504 -23.96 -14.37 0.01
N ALA A 505 -23.24 -13.70 0.93
CA ALA A 505 -23.87 -13.11 2.11
C ALA A 505 -24.79 -11.94 1.75
N ALA A 506 -24.36 -11.05 0.85
CA ALA A 506 -25.18 -9.93 0.38
C ALA A 506 -26.47 -10.41 -0.32
N GLU A 507 -26.36 -11.39 -1.22
CA GLU A 507 -27.51 -12.00 -1.92
C GLU A 507 -28.50 -12.63 -0.94
N ALA A 508 -28.00 -13.42 0.03
CA ALA A 508 -28.84 -14.09 1.00
C ALA A 508 -29.56 -13.12 1.98
N LEU A 509 -28.92 -11.99 2.30
CA LEU A 509 -29.41 -11.06 3.31
C LEU A 509 -30.26 -9.91 2.75
N ARG A 510 -30.11 -9.53 1.48
CA ARG A 510 -30.93 -8.47 0.85
C ARG A 510 -32.44 -8.74 0.88
N GLY A 511 -32.83 -10.01 0.87
CA GLY A 511 -34.24 -10.41 0.99
C GLY A 511 -34.72 -10.66 2.42
N ARG A 512 -33.83 -10.63 3.41
CA ARG A 512 -34.08 -10.98 4.83
C ARG A 512 -34.03 -9.76 5.77
N LEU A 513 -33.31 -8.71 5.38
CA LEU A 513 -33.07 -7.52 6.19
C LEU A 513 -33.90 -6.33 5.68
N ASP A 514 -34.38 -5.50 6.59
CA ASP A 514 -34.99 -4.21 6.29
C ASP A 514 -33.95 -3.09 6.07
N HIS A 515 -32.65 -3.47 5.92
CA HIS A 515 -31.50 -2.59 5.80
C HIS A 515 -30.84 -2.74 4.43
N PRO A 516 -30.46 -1.62 3.75
CA PRO A 516 -29.72 -1.69 2.50
C PRO A 516 -28.36 -2.40 2.69
N VAL A 517 -28.01 -3.30 1.78
CA VAL A 517 -26.72 -4.00 1.77
C VAL A 517 -25.96 -3.60 0.51
N LEU A 518 -24.92 -2.80 0.68
CA LEU A 518 -23.95 -2.45 -0.35
C LEU A 518 -22.88 -3.51 -0.45
N LEU A 519 -22.43 -3.81 -1.66
CA LEU A 519 -21.40 -4.79 -1.93
C LEU A 519 -20.23 -4.17 -2.69
N GLN A 520 -19.02 -4.45 -2.24
CA GLN A 520 -17.80 -4.07 -2.95
C GLN A 520 -17.80 -4.63 -4.38
N GLY A 521 -17.54 -3.76 -5.37
CA GLY A 521 -17.50 -4.10 -6.79
C GLY A 521 -18.79 -3.74 -7.57
N GLU A 522 -19.87 -3.37 -6.89
CA GLU A 522 -21.08 -2.85 -7.55
C GLU A 522 -20.91 -1.39 -7.97
N GLU A 523 -20.14 -0.62 -7.20
CA GLU A 523 -19.76 0.76 -7.48
C GLU A 523 -18.29 1.01 -7.14
N THR A 524 -17.79 2.22 -7.38
CA THR A 524 -16.44 2.60 -6.95
C THR A 524 -16.36 2.59 -5.42
N LEU A 525 -15.19 2.25 -4.88
CA LEU A 525 -14.99 2.18 -3.43
C LEU A 525 -15.31 3.52 -2.74
N GLY A 526 -14.95 4.64 -3.36
CA GLY A 526 -15.25 5.98 -2.83
C GLY A 526 -16.74 6.26 -2.74
N GLU A 527 -17.54 5.85 -3.73
CA GLU A 527 -18.99 6.01 -3.75
C GLU A 527 -19.66 5.13 -2.69
N LEU A 528 -19.22 3.87 -2.57
CA LEU A 528 -19.71 2.96 -1.53
C LEU A 528 -19.47 3.51 -0.12
N ILE A 529 -18.25 4.02 0.14
CA ILE A 529 -17.91 4.65 1.42
C ILE A 529 -18.76 5.90 1.67
N ARG A 530 -18.96 6.73 0.66
CA ARG A 530 -19.80 7.92 0.75
C ARG A 530 -21.25 7.58 1.11
N THR A 531 -21.85 6.62 0.42
CA THR A 531 -23.21 6.15 0.67
C THR A 531 -23.35 5.56 2.07
N PHE A 532 -22.41 4.69 2.47
CA PHE A 532 -22.36 4.11 3.81
C PHE A 532 -22.20 5.16 4.92
N SER A 533 -21.46 6.24 4.66
CA SER A 533 -21.26 7.35 5.61
C SER A 533 -22.48 8.28 5.73
N GLN A 534 -23.34 8.33 4.71
CA GLN A 534 -24.50 9.21 4.68
C GLN A 534 -25.78 8.56 5.21
N ASP A 535 -25.90 7.24 5.06
CA ASP A 535 -27.08 6.50 5.54
C ASP A 535 -26.70 5.51 6.65
N ALA A 536 -27.02 5.87 7.89
CA ALA A 536 -26.77 5.09 9.08
C ALA A 536 -27.48 3.71 9.12
N ARG A 537 -28.46 3.46 8.22
CA ARG A 537 -29.15 2.17 8.14
C ARG A 537 -28.48 1.16 7.23
N THR A 538 -27.46 1.59 6.52
CA THR A 538 -26.79 0.81 5.48
C THR A 538 -25.78 -0.18 6.07
N CYS A 539 -25.64 -1.34 5.40
CA CYS A 539 -24.56 -2.30 5.61
C CYS A 539 -23.62 -2.23 4.40
N LEU A 540 -22.31 -2.37 4.63
CA LEU A 540 -21.29 -2.43 3.57
C LEU A 540 -20.50 -3.72 3.71
N PHE A 541 -20.56 -4.58 2.69
CA PHE A 541 -19.85 -5.86 2.65
C PHE A 541 -18.71 -5.84 1.63
N GLY A 542 -17.58 -6.41 2.00
CA GLY A 542 -16.44 -6.57 1.10
C GLY A 542 -15.25 -7.30 1.72
N THR A 543 -14.12 -7.19 1.03
CA THR A 543 -12.89 -7.92 1.36
C THR A 543 -11.77 -6.99 1.83
N LEU A 544 -10.54 -7.43 1.68
CA LEU A 544 -9.31 -6.83 2.21
C LEU A 544 -9.16 -5.32 1.96
N SER A 545 -9.60 -4.82 0.81
CA SER A 545 -9.56 -3.38 0.51
C SER A 545 -10.46 -2.54 1.44
N LEU A 546 -11.55 -3.12 1.96
CA LEU A 546 -12.35 -2.49 2.99
C LEU A 546 -11.66 -2.52 4.37
N TRP A 547 -10.88 -3.56 4.66
CA TRP A 547 -10.14 -3.63 5.92
C TRP A 547 -9.10 -2.50 6.04
N GLN A 548 -8.48 -2.13 4.94
CA GLN A 548 -7.40 -1.15 4.87
C GLN A 548 -7.85 0.29 4.55
N GLY A 549 -8.98 0.46 3.82
CA GLY A 549 -9.32 1.73 3.15
C GLY A 549 -10.53 2.50 3.70
N VAL A 550 -11.36 1.92 4.59
CA VAL A 550 -12.58 2.56 5.07
C VAL A 550 -12.32 3.39 6.32
N ASP A 551 -12.63 4.68 6.25
CA ASP A 551 -12.64 5.58 7.40
C ASP A 551 -14.04 6.19 7.54
N VAL A 552 -14.89 5.56 8.36
CA VAL A 552 -16.24 6.02 8.65
C VAL A 552 -16.39 6.20 10.16
N PRO A 553 -16.23 7.41 10.65
CA PRO A 553 -16.39 7.71 12.08
C PRO A 553 -17.86 7.77 12.50
N GLY A 554 -18.09 7.55 13.78
CA GLY A 554 -19.34 7.86 14.45
C GLY A 554 -20.41 6.79 14.33
N VAL A 555 -21.64 7.26 14.39
CA VAL A 555 -22.85 6.41 14.51
C VAL A 555 -23.13 5.49 13.32
N ASN A 556 -22.44 5.69 12.20
CA ASN A 556 -22.69 4.92 10.99
C ASN A 556 -21.98 3.55 10.95
N CYS A 557 -21.01 3.31 11.85
CA CYS A 557 -20.34 2.03 11.99
C CYS A 557 -20.34 1.57 13.44
N GLN A 558 -21.38 0.85 13.86
CA GLN A 558 -21.56 0.34 15.24
C GLN A 558 -21.32 -1.17 15.35
N LEU A 559 -21.25 -1.85 14.22
CA LEU A 559 -20.95 -3.27 14.13
C LEU A 559 -19.92 -3.53 13.03
N VAL A 560 -18.81 -4.11 13.41
CA VAL A 560 -17.81 -4.67 12.49
C VAL A 560 -17.89 -6.18 12.57
N VAL A 561 -18.16 -6.85 11.45
CA VAL A 561 -18.26 -8.32 11.41
C VAL A 561 -17.11 -8.89 10.60
N MET A 562 -16.44 -9.90 11.14
CA MET A 562 -15.46 -10.74 10.45
C MET A 562 -16.07 -12.13 10.26
N ASP A 563 -16.23 -12.56 9.00
CA ASP A 563 -16.86 -13.86 8.68
C ASP A 563 -16.06 -15.04 9.24
N ARG A 564 -14.74 -14.94 9.22
CA ARG A 564 -13.79 -15.91 9.79
C ARG A 564 -12.46 -15.25 10.08
N ILE A 565 -11.57 -15.98 10.75
CA ILE A 565 -10.17 -15.57 10.91
C ILE A 565 -9.51 -15.51 9.51
N PRO A 566 -8.93 -14.37 9.10
CA PRO A 566 -8.43 -14.14 7.74
C PRO A 566 -7.04 -14.76 7.54
N PHE A 567 -6.92 -16.07 7.70
CA PHE A 567 -5.70 -16.79 7.35
C PHE A 567 -5.43 -16.69 5.85
N PRO A 568 -4.16 -16.62 5.43
CA PRO A 568 -3.82 -16.76 4.02
C PRO A 568 -4.34 -18.11 3.48
N ARG A 569 -4.65 -18.15 2.20
CA ARG A 569 -5.11 -19.40 1.58
C ARG A 569 -4.01 -20.47 1.69
N PRO A 570 -4.37 -21.73 1.94
CA PRO A 570 -3.38 -22.81 2.03
C PRO A 570 -2.58 -23.02 0.76
N ASP A 571 -3.15 -22.63 -0.40
CA ASP A 571 -2.56 -22.69 -1.73
C ASP A 571 -1.86 -21.39 -2.15
N ASP A 572 -1.74 -20.40 -1.26
CA ASP A 572 -0.94 -19.21 -1.51
C ASP A 572 0.54 -19.56 -1.64
N PRO A 573 1.15 -19.37 -2.84
CA PRO A 573 2.50 -19.85 -3.10
C PRO A 573 3.56 -19.23 -2.23
N LEU A 574 3.47 -17.91 -1.99
CA LEU A 574 4.48 -17.18 -1.23
C LEU A 574 4.33 -17.43 0.28
N MET A 575 3.11 -17.41 0.80
CA MET A 575 2.86 -17.65 2.22
C MET A 575 3.17 -19.10 2.61
N SER A 576 2.85 -20.08 1.76
CA SER A 576 3.21 -21.49 1.99
C SER A 576 4.73 -21.71 1.96
N ALA A 577 5.44 -21.04 1.05
CA ALA A 577 6.90 -21.10 1.00
C ALA A 577 7.54 -20.52 2.25
N ARG A 578 7.06 -19.37 2.71
CA ARG A 578 7.52 -18.72 3.96
C ARG A 578 7.29 -19.62 5.19
N GLN A 579 6.13 -20.26 5.29
CA GLN A 579 5.84 -21.19 6.38
C GLN A 579 6.83 -22.36 6.37
N LYS A 580 7.02 -23.00 5.21
CA LYS A 580 7.97 -24.12 5.02
C LYS A 580 9.40 -23.71 5.41
N SER A 581 9.85 -22.54 4.97
CA SER A 581 11.19 -22.03 5.31
C SER A 581 11.38 -21.83 6.83
N VAL A 582 10.38 -21.29 7.53
CA VAL A 582 10.44 -21.15 8.99
C VAL A 582 10.51 -22.51 9.68
N GLU A 583 9.78 -23.51 9.20
CA GLU A 583 9.76 -24.88 9.73
C GLU A 583 11.10 -25.59 9.52
N GLU A 584 11.73 -25.41 8.36
CA GLU A 584 13.05 -25.95 8.03
C GLU A 584 14.15 -25.40 8.94
N HIS A 585 13.96 -24.17 9.45
CA HIS A 585 14.87 -23.55 10.46
C HIS A 585 14.43 -23.83 11.92
N GLY A 586 13.50 -24.77 12.14
CA GLY A 586 13.08 -25.22 13.47
C GLY A 586 12.06 -24.31 14.16
N GLY A 587 11.49 -23.32 13.43
CA GLY A 587 10.45 -22.44 13.93
C GLY A 587 9.04 -22.99 13.72
N ASN A 588 8.04 -22.27 14.23
CA ASN A 588 6.64 -22.58 13.97
C ASN A 588 6.13 -21.75 12.80
N GLY A 589 6.14 -22.32 11.58
CA GLY A 589 5.74 -21.63 10.34
C GLY A 589 4.31 -21.10 10.37
N PHE A 590 3.38 -21.86 10.92
CA PHE A 590 1.99 -21.40 11.08
C PHE A 590 1.90 -20.13 11.94
N MET A 591 2.55 -20.11 13.10
CA MET A 591 2.50 -18.95 13.99
C MET A 591 3.23 -17.74 13.41
N ALA A 592 4.43 -17.97 12.87
CA ALA A 592 5.26 -16.89 12.35
C ALA A 592 4.68 -16.23 11.08
N VAL A 593 3.95 -16.98 10.26
CA VAL A 593 3.45 -16.47 8.97
C VAL A 593 1.93 -16.34 8.98
N ALA A 594 1.19 -17.44 9.10
CA ALA A 594 -0.26 -17.41 8.92
C ALA A 594 -0.98 -16.72 10.09
N ALA A 595 -0.60 -17.03 11.34
CA ALA A 595 -1.24 -16.42 12.50
C ALA A 595 -0.86 -14.93 12.63
N THR A 596 0.38 -14.56 12.34
CA THR A 596 0.84 -13.17 12.33
C THR A 596 0.11 -12.35 11.26
N HIS A 597 -0.04 -12.88 10.04
CA HIS A 597 -0.84 -12.25 8.99
C HIS A 597 -2.30 -12.05 9.41
N ALA A 598 -2.94 -13.09 9.95
CA ALA A 598 -4.30 -13.00 10.42
C ALA A 598 -4.46 -12.00 11.58
N ALA A 599 -3.50 -11.96 12.53
CA ALA A 599 -3.48 -11.02 13.64
C ALA A 599 -3.45 -9.57 13.17
N LEU A 600 -2.59 -9.27 12.20
CA LEU A 600 -2.49 -7.94 11.59
C LEU A 600 -3.82 -7.50 10.97
N LEU A 601 -4.42 -8.34 10.12
CA LEU A 601 -5.69 -8.03 9.48
C LEU A 601 -6.82 -7.87 10.49
N MET A 602 -6.92 -8.75 11.48
CA MET A 602 -7.94 -8.65 12.54
C MET A 602 -7.78 -7.36 13.35
N ALA A 603 -6.55 -6.97 13.68
CA ALA A 603 -6.28 -5.71 14.38
C ALA A 603 -6.71 -4.49 13.55
N GLN A 604 -6.43 -4.49 12.25
CA GLN A 604 -6.86 -3.43 11.32
C GLN A 604 -8.38 -3.36 11.21
N GLY A 605 -9.05 -4.49 11.01
CA GLY A 605 -10.51 -4.57 10.92
C GLY A 605 -11.19 -4.13 12.23
N ALA A 606 -10.68 -4.59 13.37
CA ALA A 606 -11.17 -4.18 14.68
C ALA A 606 -10.99 -2.68 14.95
N GLY A 607 -9.88 -2.11 14.47
CA GLY A 607 -9.59 -0.67 14.56
C GLY A 607 -10.53 0.21 13.74
N ARG A 608 -11.43 -0.35 12.92
CA ARG A 608 -12.46 0.41 12.19
C ARG A 608 -13.62 0.84 13.07
N LEU A 609 -13.83 0.18 14.21
CA LEU A 609 -14.99 0.41 15.06
C LEU A 609 -14.93 1.73 15.84
N ILE A 610 -13.78 2.07 16.44
CA ILE A 610 -13.64 3.25 17.31
C ILE A 610 -12.68 4.25 16.66
N ARG A 611 -13.21 5.41 16.26
CA ARG A 611 -12.51 6.51 15.58
C ARG A 611 -12.60 7.82 16.34
N ALA A 612 -13.64 7.98 17.19
CA ALA A 612 -13.88 9.15 18.01
C ALA A 612 -14.20 8.76 19.45
N SER A 613 -14.07 9.72 20.37
CA SER A 613 -14.33 9.48 21.81
C SER A 613 -15.78 9.09 22.11
N GLY A 614 -16.71 9.47 21.24
CA GLY A 614 -18.13 9.14 21.36
C GLY A 614 -18.52 7.77 20.80
N ASP A 615 -17.66 7.13 20.01
CA ASP A 615 -17.99 5.90 19.33
C ASP A 615 -18.21 4.74 20.31
N ARG A 616 -19.18 3.90 19.99
CA ARG A 616 -19.52 2.68 20.73
C ARG A 616 -19.92 1.60 19.73
N GLY A 617 -19.57 0.33 20.02
CA GLY A 617 -20.00 -0.73 19.13
C GLY A 617 -19.46 -2.11 19.46
N VAL A 618 -19.60 -3.01 18.49
CA VAL A 618 -19.21 -4.42 18.60
C VAL A 618 -18.33 -4.82 17.42
N VAL A 619 -17.23 -5.51 17.70
CA VAL A 619 -16.50 -6.33 16.72
C VAL A 619 -16.97 -7.76 16.91
N ALA A 620 -17.65 -8.33 15.94
CA ALA A 620 -18.15 -9.70 15.96
C ALA A 620 -17.30 -10.59 15.04
N VAL A 621 -16.73 -11.65 15.59
CA VAL A 621 -15.98 -12.66 14.83
C VAL A 621 -16.80 -13.95 14.78
N LEU A 622 -17.24 -14.32 13.57
CA LEU A 622 -18.12 -15.48 13.34
C LEU A 622 -17.32 -16.79 13.16
N ASP A 623 -16.17 -16.87 13.83
CA ASP A 623 -15.28 -18.02 13.80
C ASP A 623 -15.00 -18.51 15.24
N PRO A 624 -15.54 -19.67 15.64
CA PRO A 624 -15.37 -20.19 17.00
C PRO A 624 -13.90 -20.50 17.36
N ARG A 625 -13.01 -20.66 16.38
CA ARG A 625 -11.60 -20.95 16.60
C ARG A 625 -10.89 -19.82 17.37
N LEU A 626 -11.36 -18.56 17.24
CA LEU A 626 -10.82 -17.46 18.03
C LEU A 626 -11.00 -17.65 19.55
N ALA A 627 -12.04 -18.39 19.97
CA ALA A 627 -12.26 -18.72 21.37
C ALA A 627 -11.67 -20.09 21.78
N THR A 628 -11.55 -21.05 20.84
CA THR A 628 -11.30 -22.46 21.16
C THR A 628 -9.90 -22.93 20.76
N ALA A 629 -9.25 -22.31 19.79
CA ALA A 629 -7.93 -22.72 19.32
C ALA A 629 -6.79 -22.15 20.19
N ARG A 630 -5.65 -22.85 20.24
CA ARG A 630 -4.47 -22.44 21.02
C ARG A 630 -3.92 -21.07 20.60
N TYR A 631 -4.00 -20.74 19.31
CA TYR A 631 -3.56 -19.44 18.77
C TYR A 631 -4.56 -18.31 19.00
N GLY A 632 -5.79 -18.61 19.48
CA GLY A 632 -6.82 -17.59 19.69
C GLY A 632 -6.41 -16.52 20.71
N GLY A 633 -5.60 -16.88 21.71
CA GLY A 633 -5.03 -15.92 22.67
C GLY A 633 -4.13 -14.90 21.98
N PHE A 634 -3.20 -15.35 21.12
CA PHE A 634 -2.32 -14.50 20.32
C PHE A 634 -3.10 -13.53 19.43
N LEU A 635 -4.12 -14.04 18.70
CA LEU A 635 -4.93 -13.20 17.82
C LEU A 635 -5.71 -12.13 18.62
N ARG A 636 -6.30 -12.49 19.76
CA ARG A 636 -7.03 -11.54 20.60
C ARG A 636 -6.12 -10.47 21.21
N SER A 637 -4.91 -10.83 21.67
CA SER A 637 -3.96 -9.87 22.24
C SER A 637 -3.37 -8.91 21.22
N SER A 638 -3.52 -9.20 19.93
CA SER A 638 -3.10 -8.32 18.83
C SER A 638 -4.16 -7.27 18.45
N MET A 639 -5.40 -7.43 18.90
CA MET A 639 -6.51 -6.48 18.66
C MET A 639 -6.58 -5.42 19.79
N PRO A 640 -7.30 -4.29 19.57
CA PRO A 640 -7.60 -3.35 20.65
C PRO A 640 -8.25 -4.05 21.86
N GLU A 641 -7.95 -3.59 23.05
CA GLU A 641 -8.41 -4.19 24.32
C GLU A 641 -9.92 -4.01 24.56
N PHE A 642 -10.75 -4.54 23.67
CA PHE A 642 -12.21 -4.54 23.83
C PHE A 642 -12.65 -5.46 24.98
N TRP A 643 -13.81 -5.18 25.53
CA TRP A 643 -14.45 -6.10 26.46
C TRP A 643 -14.88 -7.39 25.75
N TYR A 644 -14.31 -8.53 26.15
CA TYR A 644 -14.49 -9.83 25.47
C TYR A 644 -15.69 -10.60 25.98
N THR A 645 -16.52 -11.16 25.09
CA THR A 645 -17.63 -12.05 25.42
C THR A 645 -17.93 -13.07 24.32
N THR A 646 -18.57 -14.20 24.73
CA THR A 646 -19.17 -15.18 23.82
C THR A 646 -20.68 -15.26 23.99
N ASP A 647 -21.29 -14.38 24.81
CA ASP A 647 -22.73 -14.34 25.07
C ASP A 647 -23.47 -13.53 24.01
N ARG A 648 -24.14 -14.23 23.09
CA ARG A 648 -24.91 -13.65 21.99
C ARG A 648 -26.04 -12.73 22.46
N ASN A 649 -26.73 -13.10 23.59
CA ASN A 649 -27.85 -12.31 24.09
C ASN A 649 -27.40 -10.97 24.65
N GLN A 650 -26.27 -10.95 25.34
CA GLN A 650 -25.68 -9.73 25.86
C GLN A 650 -25.25 -8.79 24.73
N VAL A 651 -24.63 -9.32 23.67
CA VAL A 651 -24.21 -8.54 22.51
C VAL A 651 -25.40 -7.90 21.79
N ARG A 652 -26.46 -8.66 21.52
CA ARG A 652 -27.68 -8.14 20.88
C ARG A 652 -28.34 -7.04 21.71
N LYS A 653 -28.44 -7.23 23.04
CA LYS A 653 -28.96 -6.19 23.94
C LYS A 653 -28.10 -4.93 23.90
N SER A 654 -26.77 -5.08 23.87
CA SER A 654 -25.84 -3.95 23.78
C SER A 654 -25.98 -3.20 22.46
N LEU A 655 -26.03 -3.92 21.32
CA LEU A 655 -26.24 -3.31 20.00
C LEU A 655 -27.57 -2.56 19.92
N ALA A 656 -28.66 -3.16 20.39
CA ALA A 656 -29.97 -2.51 20.41
C ALA A 656 -29.98 -1.25 21.30
N ALA A 657 -29.27 -1.25 22.42
CA ALA A 657 -29.13 -0.08 23.29
C ALA A 657 -28.30 1.04 22.61
N ILE A 658 -27.22 0.68 21.89
CA ILE A 658 -26.39 1.63 21.14
C ILE A 658 -27.20 2.23 19.97
N ASP A 659 -27.97 1.41 19.23
CA ASP A 659 -28.84 1.87 18.14
C ASP A 659 -29.92 2.82 18.66
N ALA A 660 -30.56 2.48 19.79
CA ALA A 660 -31.57 3.34 20.40
C ALA A 660 -30.98 4.71 20.83
N ALA A 661 -29.76 4.72 21.41
CA ALA A 661 -29.07 5.94 21.77
C ALA A 661 -28.63 6.79 20.56
N ALA A 662 -28.39 6.16 19.40
CA ALA A 662 -28.03 6.87 18.17
C ALA A 662 -29.24 7.48 17.43
N LYS A 663 -30.46 7.04 17.75
CA LYS A 663 -31.73 7.55 17.20
C LYS A 663 -32.34 8.70 18.02
N GLY A 664 -31.94 8.85 19.24
CA GLY A 664 -32.39 9.90 20.16
C GLY A 664 -31.42 11.04 20.26
#